data_a2beddfefd10e47da06cb216678a2c2f
#
_entry.id   a2beddfefd10e47da06cb216678a2c2f
#
_cell.length_a   1.000
_cell.length_b   1.000
_cell.length_c   1.000
_cell.angle_alpha   90.00
_cell.angle_beta   90.00
_cell.angle_gamma   90.00
#
_symmetry.space_group_name_H-M   'P 1'
#
loop_
_entity.id
_entity.type
_entity.pdbx_description
1 polymer ?
#
loop_
_entity_poly.entity_id
_entity_poly.type
_entity_poly.pdbx_seq_one_letter_code
_entity_poly.pdbx_strand_id
1 'polypeptide(L)'
;MIIFSICETTKLTLHLSHLPYRYVHGFRPASLGSRVYAPKCYPTYAARLHLRSRRNAYFLSNIKIVSCHAKLRLGYVIYPLILLAAAQNASPQFSRITRLGQPQEIAPIDRPDFSIKIPRPDAPARGDYLVISDTQEADGRVRHLRGHVTIELYNATLKGDSIDYDEDTSLFTAHGNVSYRNYLQNEIVYCDSLEYDSAAEKGTFHHVRGFLKTKIVARPGLLTSQEPFYFEGVSAEKFEDRYVLYDGFITDCVLPRPWWTMHSKKIDIIPDDRAIAHRVVYKLRSLPAFYFPYFHKSLKKEPRKSGFLAPNFAHSNRRGFMFATGYYVAINRSLDATYIFQDFSARGMAHHLDFRGKPTQTTDFNLIFYGVQDRGVTQNGYTTKAPGYSLLGTGKTSFGHGWTARASINYISSLAFRQQFTESFNEAIFAQTHSTASVQKTFDYYTFDVGFSRQENFEDATRGNSIVLRKMPEATFSGRDRQILSGSLPVWFSFESSYGLEYRRQPKPEGTQPPGFYQTNQFTTRATADPSVVTRFDFGQFHIVPSFTFHNAFYTQSFSSGRVDSVNLRRTAPEINIDFVMPTVARIFNRKTFLGDKLKHVIEPRANYRYVSGVKSFAQTLHFDPLDLLSGTNELQIGIINRVYAKRGDTVSEILTWELFQKRFFDPTFEGALIAGQRNAVLATLQLTPYSFLDGARAYSPIVSVLRMSPRPGLNLSWQADYDPKLQRFVNSTLSGDVRVKRYFVSVGSEQVRPNPLIAPPANLLRTTFGYGDPNRKGINAAFSMVYDYRQGQLNYGVGQVTYNTDCCGISFQVRRLDFGTRQGDNTYLVSFSVANIATVGNLKKQERLF
;
A
#
# COMPACT_ATOMS: atom_id res chain seq x y z
N MET A 1 15.99 7.58 -6.74
CA MET A 1 15.87 6.20 -6.21
C MET A 1 17.21 5.54 -6.49
N ILE A 2 18.03 5.43 -5.48
CA ILE A 2 19.34 4.79 -5.59
C ILE A 2 19.10 3.31 -5.34
N ILE A 3 19.19 2.51 -6.38
CA ILE A 3 19.22 1.06 -6.27
C ILE A 3 20.68 0.67 -6.14
N PHE A 4 21.13 0.44 -4.92
CA PHE A 4 22.42 -0.20 -4.71
C PHE A 4 22.28 -1.71 -4.96
N SER A 5 22.90 -2.18 -5.99
CA SER A 5 23.14 -3.60 -6.21
C SER A 5 24.35 -3.99 -5.39
N ILE A 6 24.14 -4.72 -4.32
CA ILE A 6 25.22 -5.39 -3.60
C ILE A 6 25.58 -6.63 -4.40
N CYS A 7 26.70 -6.59 -5.06
CA CYS A 7 27.34 -7.75 -5.65
C CYS A 7 28.22 -8.39 -4.57
N GLU A 8 27.80 -9.48 -3.99
CA GLU A 8 28.70 -10.33 -3.22
C GLU A 8 29.55 -11.16 -4.18
N THR A 9 30.85 -10.96 -4.01
CA THR A 9 31.93 -11.85 -4.40
C THR A 9 31.91 -12.45 -5.80
N THR A 10 32.30 -11.64 -6.77
CA THR A 10 33.14 -12.09 -7.85
C THR A 10 34.20 -11.02 -8.10
N LYS A 11 35.45 -11.43 -8.07
CA LYS A 11 36.64 -10.60 -8.24
C LYS A 11 36.44 -9.57 -9.35
N LEU A 12 36.33 -8.29 -9.00
CA LEU A 12 36.45 -7.20 -9.96
C LEU A 12 37.95 -7.01 -10.26
N THR A 13 38.38 -7.55 -11.37
CA THR A 13 39.61 -7.12 -12.01
C THR A 13 39.26 -5.82 -12.73
N LEU A 14 39.59 -4.71 -12.10
CA LEU A 14 39.56 -3.40 -12.76
C LEU A 14 40.62 -3.37 -13.86
N HIS A 15 40.19 -3.49 -15.11
CA HIS A 15 40.99 -3.04 -16.24
C HIS A 15 40.94 -1.50 -16.28
N LEU A 16 41.93 -0.89 -15.66
CA LEU A 16 42.30 0.51 -15.92
C LEU A 16 43.11 0.54 -17.20
N SER A 17 42.47 0.83 -18.31
CA SER A 17 43.18 1.24 -19.55
C SER A 17 42.92 2.72 -19.79
N HIS A 18 44.05 3.44 -19.91
CA HIS A 18 44.22 4.83 -20.35
C HIS A 18 44.08 5.95 -19.31
N LEU A 19 45.24 6.13 -18.61
CA LEU A 19 45.73 7.45 -18.27
C LEU A 19 47.23 7.50 -18.67
N PRO A 20 47.75 8.59 -19.24
CA PRO A 20 49.13 8.68 -19.68
C PRO A 20 50.03 8.98 -18.48
N TYR A 21 50.92 8.06 -18.17
CA TYR A 21 52.00 8.27 -17.24
C TYR A 21 53.20 8.90 -17.97
N ARG A 22 53.69 9.98 -17.42
CA ARG A 22 55.06 10.46 -17.62
C ARG A 22 55.94 10.03 -16.45
N TYR A 23 56.94 9.25 -16.79
CA TYR A 23 58.26 9.05 -16.18
C TYR A 23 58.50 9.21 -14.68
N VAL A 24 59.02 8.19 -14.05
CA VAL A 24 60.30 8.12 -13.35
C VAL A 24 60.76 6.68 -13.15
N HIS A 25 62.09 6.48 -13.32
CA HIS A 25 62.90 5.25 -13.33
C HIS A 25 62.85 4.38 -12.04
N GLY A 26 62.99 3.07 -12.24
CA GLY A 26 63.97 2.27 -11.52
C GLY A 26 63.46 1.13 -10.68
N PHE A 27 63.75 -0.03 -11.07
CA PHE A 27 64.31 -1.23 -10.45
C PHE A 27 63.67 -2.54 -10.89
N ARG A 28 64.51 -3.45 -11.27
CA ARG A 28 64.27 -4.80 -11.82
C ARG A 28 64.31 -5.88 -10.72
N PRO A 29 64.11 -7.14 -11.07
CA PRO A 29 63.13 -8.07 -10.49
C PRO A 29 63.73 -9.24 -9.74
N ALA A 30 62.91 -10.03 -9.04
CA ALA A 30 63.29 -11.41 -8.71
C ALA A 30 62.07 -12.37 -8.89
N SER A 31 62.41 -13.40 -9.59
CA SER A 31 61.59 -14.57 -9.94
C SER A 31 61.16 -15.43 -8.78
N LEU A 32 60.00 -16.04 -8.84
CA LEU A 32 59.81 -17.43 -8.49
C LEU A 32 58.43 -17.93 -8.99
N GLY A 33 58.46 -19.07 -9.64
CA GLY A 33 57.34 -19.65 -10.36
C GLY A 33 56.46 -20.51 -9.52
N SER A 34 55.26 -20.73 -9.99
CA SER A 34 54.52 -21.97 -9.81
C SER A 34 53.43 -22.12 -10.90
N ARG A 35 53.44 -23.29 -11.51
CA ARG A 35 52.56 -23.72 -12.58
C ARG A 35 51.14 -23.91 -12.06
N VAL A 36 50.14 -23.45 -12.77
CA VAL A 36 48.77 -23.94 -12.69
C VAL A 36 48.20 -24.08 -14.09
N TYR A 37 47.64 -25.24 -14.35
CA TYR A 37 47.05 -25.69 -15.61
C TYR A 37 45.85 -24.86 -16.02
N ALA A 38 45.76 -24.45 -17.29
CA ALA A 38 44.56 -23.92 -17.93
C ALA A 38 43.94 -24.93 -18.89
N PRO A 39 42.63 -25.06 -18.99
CA PRO A 39 41.99 -25.83 -20.06
C PRO A 39 41.83 -24.95 -21.31
N LYS A 40 42.09 -25.59 -22.43
CA LYS A 40 42.05 -25.05 -23.81
C LYS A 40 40.62 -24.76 -24.26
N CYS A 41 40.35 -23.53 -24.71
CA CYS A 41 39.21 -23.25 -25.58
C CYS A 41 39.72 -23.06 -27.03
N TYR A 42 39.07 -23.74 -27.97
CA TYR A 42 39.33 -23.62 -29.41
C TYR A 42 38.53 -22.44 -30.00
N PRO A 43 39.08 -21.69 -30.99
CA PRO A 43 38.35 -20.64 -31.68
C PRO A 43 37.63 -21.19 -32.91
N THR A 44 36.40 -20.79 -33.12
CA THR A 44 35.65 -21.03 -34.38
C THR A 44 35.50 -19.74 -35.16
N TYR A 45 35.97 -19.82 -36.37
CA TYR A 45 35.95 -18.99 -37.55
C TYR A 45 34.92 -17.85 -37.63
N ALA A 46 35.43 -16.66 -37.98
CA ALA A 46 34.70 -15.54 -38.55
C ALA A 46 34.62 -15.62 -40.06
N ALA A 47 33.43 -15.67 -40.62
CA ALA A 47 33.18 -15.49 -42.05
C ALA A 47 32.72 -14.05 -42.31
N ARG A 48 33.49 -13.32 -43.11
CA ARG A 48 33.14 -12.05 -43.75
C ARG A 48 32.16 -12.33 -44.88
N LEU A 49 31.04 -11.60 -44.92
CA LEU A 49 30.20 -11.49 -46.11
C LEU A 49 29.97 -10.03 -46.47
N HIS A 50 30.46 -9.67 -47.67
CA HIS A 50 30.18 -8.44 -48.38
C HIS A 50 28.73 -8.42 -48.84
N LEU A 51 28.01 -7.32 -48.59
CA LEU A 51 26.69 -7.08 -49.17
C LEU A 51 26.73 -5.82 -50.02
N ARG A 52 26.59 -6.07 -51.37
CA ARG A 52 26.21 -5.07 -52.36
C ARG A 52 24.70 -4.93 -52.42
N SER A 53 24.25 -3.70 -52.58
CA SER A 53 22.87 -3.24 -52.71
C SER A 53 22.05 -3.96 -53.80
N ARG A 54 20.75 -4.20 -53.57
CA ARG A 54 19.64 -3.74 -54.44
C ARG A 54 18.26 -3.98 -53.78
N ARG A 55 17.41 -3.03 -54.13
CA ARG A 55 16.01 -2.77 -53.75
C ARG A 55 15.05 -3.96 -53.88
N ASN A 56 14.00 -3.85 -53.04
CA ASN A 56 12.55 -4.05 -53.19
C ASN A 56 11.92 -5.09 -52.25
N ALA A 57 11.05 -4.56 -51.43
CA ALA A 57 9.72 -5.03 -51.01
C ALA A 57 9.47 -6.57 -50.93
N TYR A 58 9.16 -7.01 -49.73
CA TYR A 58 7.88 -7.62 -49.33
C TYR A 58 7.86 -7.99 -47.85
N PHE A 59 6.75 -7.70 -47.24
CA PHE A 59 6.40 -8.00 -45.86
C PHE A 59 6.11 -9.48 -45.64
N LEU A 60 6.33 -9.92 -44.40
CA LEU A 60 5.80 -11.10 -43.73
C LEU A 60 6.66 -12.37 -43.74
N SER A 61 6.76 -12.86 -42.53
CA SER A 61 7.15 -14.20 -42.10
C SER A 61 8.66 -14.45 -41.92
N ASN A 62 9.03 -14.41 -40.62
CA ASN A 62 9.87 -15.45 -39.99
C ASN A 62 10.46 -14.96 -38.67
N ILE A 63 9.68 -15.11 -37.60
CA ILE A 63 10.24 -15.13 -36.24
C ILE A 63 10.90 -16.50 -36.09
N LYS A 64 12.20 -16.58 -36.32
CA LYS A 64 13.01 -17.71 -35.87
C LYS A 64 13.26 -17.55 -34.40
N ILE A 65 12.56 -18.35 -33.62
CA ILE A 65 12.84 -18.55 -32.19
C ILE A 65 14.21 -19.22 -32.09
N VAL A 66 15.20 -18.48 -31.63
CA VAL A 66 16.47 -19.07 -31.20
C VAL A 66 16.22 -19.77 -29.88
N SER A 67 16.10 -21.09 -29.93
CA SER A 67 16.03 -21.93 -28.74
C SER A 67 17.42 -21.96 -28.09
N CYS A 68 17.62 -21.13 -27.07
CA CYS A 68 18.72 -21.32 -26.15
C CYS A 68 18.19 -22.08 -24.93
N HIS A 69 18.80 -23.22 -24.65
CA HIS A 69 18.43 -24.18 -23.62
C HIS A 69 18.32 -23.54 -22.22
N ALA A 70 17.13 -23.07 -21.84
CA ALA A 70 16.70 -22.99 -20.48
C ALA A 70 15.75 -24.16 -20.17
N LYS A 71 16.28 -25.39 -20.24
CA LYS A 71 15.61 -26.53 -19.66
C LYS A 71 15.60 -26.42 -18.16
N LEU A 72 14.43 -26.63 -17.57
CA LEU A 72 14.09 -26.79 -16.17
C LEU A 72 14.00 -25.50 -15.35
N ARG A 73 12.83 -24.91 -15.35
CA ARG A 73 12.13 -24.48 -14.11
C ARG A 73 10.74 -23.91 -14.37
N LEU A 74 10.23 -23.97 -15.61
CA LEU A 74 8.83 -23.58 -15.91
C LEU A 74 7.83 -24.67 -15.53
N GLY A 75 8.27 -25.91 -15.30
CA GLY A 75 7.42 -27.05 -14.98
C GLY A 75 6.68 -26.94 -13.64
N TYR A 76 7.19 -26.19 -12.68
CA TYR A 76 6.58 -26.11 -11.35
C TYR A 76 5.41 -25.13 -11.23
N VAL A 77 5.23 -24.23 -12.18
CA VAL A 77 4.11 -23.26 -12.16
C VAL A 77 2.95 -23.74 -13.05
N ILE A 78 3.25 -24.54 -14.08
CA ILE A 78 2.22 -25.04 -15.02
C ILE A 78 1.57 -26.32 -14.49
N TYR A 79 2.28 -27.12 -13.70
CA TYR A 79 1.75 -28.38 -13.16
C TYR A 79 0.49 -28.25 -12.28
N PRO A 80 0.36 -27.25 -11.37
CA PRO A 80 -0.89 -27.06 -10.65
C PRO A 80 -2.04 -26.54 -11.52
N LEU A 81 -1.77 -25.81 -12.60
CA LEU A 81 -2.80 -25.33 -13.52
C LEU A 81 -3.30 -26.46 -14.44
N ILE A 82 -2.43 -27.39 -14.84
CA ILE A 82 -2.80 -28.60 -15.60
C ILE A 82 -3.54 -29.59 -14.72
N LEU A 83 -3.21 -29.71 -13.44
CA LEU A 83 -3.96 -30.52 -12.48
C LEU A 83 -5.36 -29.98 -12.21
N LEU A 84 -5.56 -28.65 -12.24
CA LEU A 84 -6.89 -28.03 -12.13
C LEU A 84 -7.73 -28.23 -13.41
N ALA A 85 -7.11 -28.22 -14.59
CA ALA A 85 -7.79 -28.47 -15.85
C ALA A 85 -8.07 -29.98 -16.08
N ALA A 86 -7.19 -30.86 -15.61
CA ALA A 86 -7.39 -32.29 -15.64
C ALA A 86 -8.46 -32.80 -14.66
N ALA A 87 -8.71 -32.04 -13.56
CA ALA A 87 -9.78 -32.38 -12.61
C ALA A 87 -11.18 -32.15 -13.14
N GLN A 88 -11.37 -31.48 -14.29
CA GLN A 88 -12.69 -31.32 -14.92
C GLN A 88 -13.07 -32.46 -15.84
N ASN A 89 -12.13 -33.31 -16.28
CA ASN A 89 -12.40 -34.41 -17.20
C ASN A 89 -12.15 -35.81 -16.63
N ALA A 90 -11.90 -35.93 -15.32
CA ALA A 90 -11.77 -37.24 -14.66
C ALA A 90 -13.14 -37.72 -14.17
N SER A 91 -13.93 -38.30 -15.06
CA SER A 91 -15.02 -39.23 -14.70
C SER A 91 -14.44 -40.64 -14.62
N PRO A 92 -14.97 -41.57 -13.98
CA PRO A 92 -15.59 -41.88 -12.69
C PRO A 92 -14.85 -42.96 -11.87
N GLN A 93 -13.57 -42.80 -11.58
CA GLN A 93 -12.85 -43.77 -10.72
C GLN A 93 -12.69 -43.31 -9.24
N PHE A 94 -13.24 -42.16 -8.89
CA PHE A 94 -13.28 -41.69 -7.52
C PHE A 94 -14.49 -42.19 -6.71
N SER A 95 -15.32 -43.07 -7.28
CA SER A 95 -16.53 -43.57 -6.64
C SER A 95 -16.32 -44.60 -5.53
N ARG A 96 -15.08 -44.93 -5.15
CA ARG A 96 -14.81 -45.87 -4.05
C ARG A 96 -14.33 -45.24 -2.74
N ILE A 97 -14.08 -43.92 -2.70
CA ILE A 97 -13.76 -43.19 -1.45
C ILE A 97 -15.00 -42.46 -0.87
N THR A 98 -16.11 -42.51 -1.56
CA THR A 98 -17.39 -41.81 -1.19
C THR A 98 -18.22 -42.51 -0.12
N ARG A 99 -17.68 -43.34 0.75
CA ARG A 99 -18.42 -43.82 1.93
C ARG A 99 -18.12 -43.03 3.21
N LEU A 100 -17.37 -41.96 3.16
CA LEU A 100 -17.22 -40.99 4.24
C LEU A 100 -18.03 -39.72 3.91
N GLY A 101 -19.32 -39.74 4.29
CA GLY A 101 -20.17 -38.57 4.34
C GLY A 101 -20.56 -38.00 2.97
N GLN A 102 -21.74 -38.40 2.44
CA GLN A 102 -22.40 -37.56 1.47
C GLN A 102 -22.60 -36.16 2.08
N PRO A 103 -22.43 -35.06 1.31
CA PRO A 103 -22.82 -33.73 1.79
C PRO A 103 -24.24 -33.81 2.31
N GLN A 104 -24.47 -33.42 3.54
CA GLN A 104 -25.82 -33.35 4.11
C GLN A 104 -26.60 -32.36 3.26
N GLU A 105 -27.48 -32.88 2.37
CA GLU A 105 -28.42 -32.00 1.67
C GLU A 105 -29.49 -31.62 2.65
N ILE A 106 -29.58 -30.34 2.92
CA ILE A 106 -30.63 -29.75 3.71
C ILE A 106 -31.83 -29.61 2.76
N ALA A 107 -33.02 -30.09 3.21
CA ALA A 107 -34.23 -29.98 2.39
C ALA A 107 -34.41 -28.52 1.92
N PRO A 108 -34.76 -28.30 0.65
CA PRO A 108 -35.00 -26.95 0.16
C PRO A 108 -36.14 -26.32 0.95
N ILE A 109 -35.86 -25.21 1.58
CA ILE A 109 -36.86 -24.36 2.28
C ILE A 109 -36.95 -23.09 1.47
N ASP A 110 -38.17 -22.66 1.16
CA ASP A 110 -38.37 -21.40 0.46
C ASP A 110 -37.80 -20.26 1.30
N ARG A 111 -37.07 -19.38 0.62
CA ARG A 111 -36.48 -18.22 1.27
C ARG A 111 -37.58 -17.29 1.74
N PRO A 112 -37.64 -16.97 3.03
CA PRO A 112 -38.61 -16.02 3.52
C PRO A 112 -38.34 -14.60 3.01
N ASP A 113 -39.41 -13.88 2.70
CA ASP A 113 -39.32 -12.46 2.38
C ASP A 113 -39.19 -11.66 3.68
N PHE A 114 -38.03 -11.02 3.88
CA PHE A 114 -37.73 -10.13 5.01
C PHE A 114 -38.01 -8.65 4.69
N SER A 115 -38.66 -8.32 3.57
CA SER A 115 -38.90 -6.93 3.16
C SER A 115 -40.09 -6.27 3.85
N ILE A 116 -40.89 -7.06 4.58
CA ILE A 116 -42.10 -6.58 5.27
C ILE A 116 -41.73 -5.59 6.37
N LYS A 117 -42.22 -4.37 6.25
CA LYS A 117 -42.03 -3.30 7.25
C LYS A 117 -43.05 -3.39 8.39
N ILE A 118 -42.65 -2.93 9.57
CA ILE A 118 -43.50 -2.82 10.74
C ILE A 118 -43.77 -1.32 11.00
N PRO A 119 -44.99 -0.95 11.42
CA PRO A 119 -46.17 -1.76 11.57
C PRO A 119 -46.71 -2.27 10.24
N ARG A 120 -47.32 -3.49 10.24
CA ARG A 120 -48.04 -4.00 9.08
C ARG A 120 -49.41 -3.31 9.01
N PRO A 121 -49.90 -2.96 7.80
CA PRO A 121 -51.19 -2.27 7.67
C PRO A 121 -52.36 -3.01 8.33
N ASP A 122 -52.30 -4.36 8.34
CA ASP A 122 -53.38 -5.24 8.79
C ASP A 122 -53.06 -5.94 10.11
N ALA A 123 -52.04 -5.48 10.87
CA ALA A 123 -51.70 -6.07 12.15
C ALA A 123 -52.71 -5.66 13.24
N PRO A 124 -53.10 -6.57 14.17
CA PRO A 124 -53.91 -6.24 15.32
C PRO A 124 -53.19 -5.22 16.22
N ALA A 125 -53.94 -4.52 17.05
CA ALA A 125 -53.41 -3.58 18.03
C ALA A 125 -52.51 -4.31 19.05
N ARG A 126 -51.64 -3.56 19.72
CA ARG A 126 -50.71 -4.17 20.70
C ARG A 126 -51.53 -4.70 21.90
N GLY A 127 -51.46 -6.00 22.10
CA GLY A 127 -52.24 -6.75 23.12
C GLY A 127 -53.43 -7.52 22.54
N ASP A 128 -53.82 -7.22 21.29
CA ASP A 128 -54.85 -7.94 20.58
C ASP A 128 -54.27 -9.03 19.70
N TYR A 129 -55.08 -10.03 19.36
CA TYR A 129 -54.72 -11.05 18.39
C TYR A 129 -55.89 -11.38 17.46
N LEU A 130 -55.58 -11.79 16.22
CA LEU A 130 -56.55 -12.24 15.24
C LEU A 130 -56.35 -13.73 14.99
N VAL A 131 -57.42 -14.50 15.11
CA VAL A 131 -57.39 -15.96 14.89
C VAL A 131 -58.16 -16.31 13.63
N ILE A 132 -57.60 -17.17 12.81
CA ILE A 132 -58.18 -17.76 11.61
C ILE A 132 -57.95 -19.27 11.74
N SER A 133 -59.01 -20.09 11.68
CA SER A 133 -58.94 -21.55 11.70
C SER A 133 -60.17 -22.14 11.04
N ASP A 134 -60.10 -23.42 10.63
CA ASP A 134 -61.26 -24.10 10.01
C ASP A 134 -62.30 -24.40 11.05
N THR A 135 -61.93 -24.80 12.28
CA THR A 135 -62.85 -25.02 13.41
C THR A 135 -62.29 -24.40 14.68
N GLN A 136 -63.17 -23.90 15.54
CA GLN A 136 -62.83 -23.32 16.84
C GLN A 136 -63.82 -23.92 17.87
N GLU A 137 -63.32 -24.58 18.90
CA GLU A 137 -64.04 -25.12 20.01
C GLU A 137 -63.55 -24.47 21.33
N ALA A 138 -64.44 -24.26 22.28
CA ALA A 138 -64.10 -23.70 23.56
C ALA A 138 -64.46 -24.71 24.66
N ASP A 139 -63.49 -25.12 25.47
CA ASP A 139 -63.69 -25.86 26.70
C ASP A 139 -63.21 -24.96 27.87
N GLY A 140 -64.17 -24.30 28.44
CA GLY A 140 -63.98 -23.29 29.45
C GLY A 140 -63.21 -22.13 28.89
N ARG A 141 -61.93 -21.92 29.36
CA ARG A 141 -61.06 -20.87 28.91
C ARG A 141 -59.96 -21.35 27.92
N VAL A 142 -60.04 -22.68 27.63
CA VAL A 142 -59.11 -23.23 26.60
C VAL A 142 -59.83 -23.15 25.25
N ARG A 143 -59.10 -22.58 24.26
CA ARG A 143 -59.55 -22.49 22.86
C ARG A 143 -58.81 -23.53 22.06
N HIS A 144 -59.56 -24.47 21.49
CA HIS A 144 -59.11 -25.52 20.59
C HIS A 144 -59.29 -25.07 19.14
N LEU A 145 -58.19 -24.74 18.45
CA LEU A 145 -58.18 -24.29 17.05
C LEU A 145 -57.66 -25.43 16.16
N ARG A 146 -58.35 -25.78 15.13
CA ARG A 146 -57.99 -26.90 14.25
C ARG A 146 -58.12 -26.51 12.79
N GLY A 147 -57.25 -27.04 11.97
CA GLY A 147 -57.21 -26.83 10.54
C GLY A 147 -56.66 -25.45 10.12
N HIS A 148 -55.55 -25.41 9.45
CA HIS A 148 -54.90 -24.21 8.88
C HIS A 148 -54.85 -23.00 9.83
N VAL A 149 -54.61 -23.27 11.12
CA VAL A 149 -54.68 -22.24 12.15
C VAL A 149 -53.61 -21.15 11.88
N THR A 150 -54.09 -19.89 11.92
CA THR A 150 -53.21 -18.70 11.86
C THR A 150 -53.60 -17.76 12.98
N ILE A 151 -52.64 -17.42 13.83
CA ILE A 151 -52.74 -16.41 14.88
C ILE A 151 -51.86 -15.24 14.53
N GLU A 152 -52.46 -14.09 14.30
CA GLU A 152 -51.75 -12.83 14.02
C GLU A 152 -51.62 -12.04 15.31
N LEU A 153 -50.40 -11.69 15.66
CA LEU A 153 -50.07 -10.81 16.77
C LEU A 153 -49.50 -9.49 16.20
N TYR A 154 -49.43 -8.46 17.00
CA TYR A 154 -48.86 -7.16 16.60
C TYR A 154 -47.47 -7.28 15.91
N ASN A 155 -46.59 -8.09 16.47
CA ASN A 155 -45.20 -8.25 16.00
C ASN A 155 -44.91 -9.66 15.47
N ALA A 156 -45.83 -10.59 15.52
CA ALA A 156 -45.59 -11.97 15.15
C ALA A 156 -46.79 -12.62 14.47
N THR A 157 -46.55 -13.72 13.77
CA THR A 157 -47.59 -14.63 13.25
C THR A 157 -47.21 -16.06 13.64
N LEU A 158 -48.16 -16.79 14.22
CA LEU A 158 -48.04 -18.21 14.52
C LEU A 158 -49.00 -18.99 13.64
N LYS A 159 -48.52 -20.06 12.99
CA LYS A 159 -49.37 -20.98 12.18
C LYS A 159 -49.11 -22.40 12.61
N GLY A 160 -50.11 -23.28 12.46
CA GLY A 160 -50.03 -24.70 12.75
C GLY A 160 -51.24 -25.44 12.25
N ASP A 161 -51.20 -26.77 12.24
CA ASP A 161 -52.36 -27.60 11.92
C ASP A 161 -53.36 -27.62 13.06
N SER A 162 -52.88 -27.55 14.30
CA SER A 162 -53.71 -27.42 15.52
C SER A 162 -53.01 -26.53 16.55
N ILE A 163 -53.76 -25.65 17.17
CA ILE A 163 -53.28 -24.80 18.26
C ILE A 163 -54.31 -24.78 19.38
N ASP A 164 -53.87 -25.07 20.60
CA ASP A 164 -54.60 -24.90 21.81
C ASP A 164 -54.11 -23.65 22.52
N TYR A 165 -55.04 -22.81 22.92
CA TYR A 165 -54.74 -21.56 23.62
C TYR A 165 -55.48 -21.52 24.94
N ASP A 166 -54.75 -21.45 26.03
CA ASP A 166 -55.25 -21.26 27.36
C ASP A 166 -55.24 -19.77 27.74
N GLU A 167 -56.40 -19.18 27.88
CA GLU A 167 -56.56 -17.77 28.21
C GLU A 167 -56.08 -17.41 29.62
N ASP A 168 -56.10 -18.35 30.58
CA ASP A 168 -55.68 -18.11 31.96
C ASP A 168 -54.15 -18.06 32.07
N THR A 169 -53.46 -18.94 31.37
CA THR A 169 -52.00 -19.05 31.40
C THR A 169 -51.33 -18.31 30.25
N SER A 170 -52.13 -17.84 29.27
CA SER A 170 -51.60 -17.23 28.01
C SER A 170 -50.69 -18.16 27.21
N LEU A 171 -50.86 -19.48 27.39
CA LEU A 171 -50.04 -20.51 26.77
C LEU A 171 -50.66 -20.97 25.45
N PHE A 172 -49.87 -20.90 24.37
CA PHE A 172 -50.16 -21.51 23.07
C PHE A 172 -49.42 -22.83 22.95
N THR A 173 -50.14 -23.93 22.69
CA THR A 173 -49.56 -25.23 22.34
C THR A 173 -49.92 -25.55 20.90
N ALA A 174 -48.93 -25.48 19.99
CA ALA A 174 -49.14 -25.71 18.57
C ALA A 174 -48.49 -27.01 18.10
N HIS A 175 -49.19 -27.76 17.23
CA HIS A 175 -48.75 -29.02 16.67
C HIS A 175 -48.99 -29.07 15.17
N GLY A 176 -48.07 -29.73 14.44
CA GLY A 176 -48.15 -30.00 13.01
C GLY A 176 -47.83 -28.76 12.17
N ASN A 177 -46.82 -28.86 11.34
CA ASN A 177 -46.38 -27.82 10.41
C ASN A 177 -46.26 -26.41 11.03
N VAL A 178 -45.81 -26.34 12.29
CA VAL A 178 -45.79 -25.09 13.05
C VAL A 178 -44.77 -24.12 12.43
N SER A 179 -45.22 -22.87 12.22
CA SER A 179 -44.33 -21.78 11.81
C SER A 179 -44.55 -20.52 12.66
N TYR A 180 -43.53 -20.06 13.27
CA TYR A 180 -43.48 -18.82 14.05
C TYR A 180 -42.64 -17.76 13.32
N ARG A 181 -43.22 -16.58 13.06
CA ARG A 181 -42.54 -15.46 12.41
C ARG A 181 -42.58 -14.23 13.31
N ASN A 182 -41.39 -13.70 13.65
CA ASN A 182 -41.25 -12.44 14.36
C ASN A 182 -40.72 -11.37 13.43
N TYR A 183 -41.51 -10.33 13.19
CA TYR A 183 -41.17 -9.26 12.24
C TYR A 183 -40.20 -8.24 12.83
N LEU A 184 -40.19 -8.03 14.15
CA LEU A 184 -39.25 -7.12 14.82
C LEU A 184 -37.82 -7.65 14.78
N GLN A 185 -37.67 -8.95 15.03
CA GLN A 185 -36.39 -9.63 15.11
C GLN A 185 -35.93 -10.17 13.76
N ASN A 186 -36.78 -10.08 12.71
CA ASN A 186 -36.53 -10.63 11.38
C ASN A 186 -36.16 -12.11 11.43
N GLU A 187 -36.97 -12.90 12.10
CA GLU A 187 -36.82 -14.33 12.26
C GLU A 187 -38.02 -15.11 11.77
N ILE A 188 -37.77 -16.33 11.32
CA ILE A 188 -38.80 -17.32 11.00
C ILE A 188 -38.32 -18.66 11.50
N VAL A 189 -39.13 -19.31 12.27
CA VAL A 189 -38.90 -20.64 12.87
C VAL A 189 -39.95 -21.60 12.37
N TYR A 190 -39.55 -22.77 11.91
CA TYR A 190 -40.40 -23.89 11.59
C TYR A 190 -40.09 -25.02 12.56
N CYS A 191 -41.13 -25.72 13.08
CA CYS A 191 -40.96 -26.81 14.02
C CYS A 191 -42.14 -27.78 13.96
N ASP A 192 -42.01 -28.95 14.59
CA ASP A 192 -43.06 -29.93 14.64
C ASP A 192 -44.08 -29.57 15.74
N SER A 193 -43.58 -29.04 16.85
CA SER A 193 -44.40 -28.54 17.94
C SER A 193 -43.79 -27.34 18.63
N LEU A 194 -44.64 -26.49 19.21
CA LEU A 194 -44.30 -25.27 19.92
C LEU A 194 -45.19 -25.13 21.17
N GLU A 195 -44.53 -24.88 22.28
CA GLU A 195 -45.17 -24.35 23.50
C GLU A 195 -44.72 -22.90 23.65
N TYR A 196 -45.67 -21.94 23.66
CA TYR A 196 -45.35 -20.52 23.68
C TYR A 196 -46.22 -19.76 24.65
N ASP A 197 -45.61 -19.21 25.70
CA ASP A 197 -46.24 -18.29 26.62
C ASP A 197 -46.15 -16.87 26.08
N SER A 198 -47.29 -16.33 25.66
CA SER A 198 -47.37 -15.00 25.05
C SER A 198 -47.19 -13.85 26.04
N ALA A 199 -47.50 -14.09 27.32
CA ALA A 199 -47.36 -13.09 28.38
C ALA A 199 -45.90 -12.94 28.82
N ALA A 200 -45.16 -14.07 28.93
CA ALA A 200 -43.75 -14.09 29.29
C ALA A 200 -42.81 -14.02 28.07
N GLU A 201 -43.34 -14.04 26.84
CA GLU A 201 -42.59 -14.12 25.58
C GLU A 201 -41.54 -15.27 25.56
N LYS A 202 -41.94 -16.42 26.17
CA LYS A 202 -41.09 -17.61 26.25
C LYS A 202 -41.69 -18.75 25.44
N GLY A 203 -40.85 -19.56 24.80
CA GLY A 203 -41.32 -20.71 24.05
C GLY A 203 -40.28 -21.78 23.89
N THR A 204 -40.75 -23.03 23.78
CA THR A 204 -39.93 -24.21 23.47
C THR A 204 -40.39 -24.78 22.14
N PHE A 205 -39.46 -24.93 21.23
CA PHE A 205 -39.66 -25.44 19.88
C PHE A 205 -38.99 -26.81 19.75
N HIS A 206 -39.63 -27.77 19.14
CA HIS A 206 -39.11 -29.12 18.91
C HIS A 206 -38.89 -29.39 17.42
N HIS A 207 -37.75 -30.00 17.08
CA HIS A 207 -37.28 -30.22 15.70
C HIS A 207 -37.27 -28.93 14.88
N VAL A 208 -36.48 -27.99 15.39
CA VAL A 208 -36.49 -26.60 14.92
C VAL A 208 -35.58 -26.39 13.72
N ARG A 209 -36.08 -25.63 12.78
CA ARG A 209 -35.28 -25.05 11.67
C ARG A 209 -35.77 -23.64 11.36
N GLY A 210 -34.88 -22.78 10.90
CA GLY A 210 -35.31 -21.40 10.67
C GLY A 210 -34.26 -20.49 10.13
N PHE A 211 -34.66 -19.24 9.98
CA PHE A 211 -33.78 -18.17 9.47
C PHE A 211 -33.82 -16.97 10.43
N LEU A 212 -32.64 -16.40 10.62
CA LEU A 212 -32.43 -15.16 11.37
C LEU A 212 -31.64 -14.16 10.52
N LYS A 213 -32.26 -13.02 10.20
CA LYS A 213 -31.62 -11.96 9.45
C LYS A 213 -31.04 -10.89 10.39
N THR A 214 -29.73 -10.86 10.54
CA THR A 214 -29.03 -9.83 11.32
C THR A 214 -28.65 -8.64 10.45
N LYS A 215 -28.62 -7.43 11.03
CA LYS A 215 -28.09 -6.23 10.36
C LYS A 215 -26.56 -6.28 10.35
N ILE A 216 -25.98 -6.55 9.18
CA ILE A 216 -24.54 -6.67 9.01
C ILE A 216 -24.00 -5.40 8.39
N VAL A 217 -22.97 -4.81 9.02
CA VAL A 217 -22.24 -3.67 8.50
C VAL A 217 -20.97 -4.17 7.82
N ALA A 218 -20.86 -3.91 6.51
CA ALA A 218 -19.66 -4.27 5.75
C ALA A 218 -18.41 -3.61 6.34
N ARG A 219 -17.36 -4.41 6.54
CA ARG A 219 -16.06 -3.93 7.02
C ARG A 219 -15.01 -4.05 5.89
N PRO A 220 -14.19 -3.04 5.64
CA PRO A 220 -13.14 -3.12 4.64
C PRO A 220 -12.21 -4.31 4.88
N GLY A 221 -11.99 -5.12 3.84
CA GLY A 221 -11.11 -6.29 3.90
C GLY A 221 -11.68 -7.55 4.55
N LEU A 222 -12.98 -7.55 4.90
CA LEU A 222 -13.71 -8.74 5.34
C LEU A 222 -14.76 -9.10 4.28
N LEU A 223 -14.79 -10.37 3.87
CA LEU A 223 -15.87 -10.87 3.03
C LEU A 223 -17.19 -10.71 3.77
N THR A 224 -18.18 -10.09 3.13
CA THR A 224 -19.48 -9.78 3.73
C THR A 224 -20.59 -10.46 2.94
N SER A 225 -21.46 -11.17 3.63
CA SER A 225 -22.70 -11.74 3.11
C SER A 225 -23.89 -10.98 3.69
N GLN A 226 -24.93 -10.78 2.88
CA GLN A 226 -26.23 -10.22 3.31
C GLN A 226 -27.28 -11.32 3.50
N GLU A 227 -26.86 -12.58 3.34
CA GLU A 227 -27.74 -13.72 3.50
C GLU A 227 -28.16 -13.90 4.97
N PRO A 228 -29.39 -14.34 5.26
CA PRO A 228 -29.79 -14.67 6.61
C PRO A 228 -29.04 -15.88 7.14
N PHE A 229 -28.83 -15.97 8.43
CA PHE A 229 -28.35 -17.18 9.07
C PHE A 229 -29.46 -18.21 9.09
N TYR A 230 -29.15 -19.41 8.60
CA TYR A 230 -29.99 -20.59 8.78
C TYR A 230 -29.52 -21.35 10.01
N PHE A 231 -30.48 -21.87 10.78
CA PHE A 231 -30.20 -22.75 11.90
C PHE A 231 -31.14 -23.95 11.86
N GLU A 232 -30.67 -25.06 12.40
CA GLU A 232 -31.42 -26.30 12.56
C GLU A 232 -30.94 -27.00 13.84
N GLY A 233 -31.88 -27.58 14.62
CA GLY A 233 -31.57 -28.30 15.84
C GLY A 233 -32.70 -29.18 16.35
N VAL A 234 -32.36 -29.99 17.37
CA VAL A 234 -33.35 -30.89 18.00
C VAL A 234 -34.41 -30.09 18.77
N SER A 235 -33.97 -29.06 19.48
CA SER A 235 -34.87 -28.16 20.15
C SER A 235 -34.30 -26.75 20.27
N ALA A 236 -35.16 -25.77 20.42
CA ALA A 236 -34.76 -24.41 20.75
C ALA A 236 -35.67 -23.85 21.85
N GLU A 237 -35.06 -23.05 22.72
CA GLU A 237 -35.79 -22.27 23.72
C GLU A 237 -35.68 -20.79 23.37
N LYS A 238 -36.81 -20.10 23.33
CA LYS A 238 -36.87 -18.64 23.21
C LYS A 238 -37.18 -18.06 24.59
N PHE A 239 -36.41 -17.07 24.97
CA PHE A 239 -36.66 -16.19 26.10
C PHE A 239 -36.86 -14.77 25.58
N GLU A 240 -37.35 -13.87 26.41
CA GLU A 240 -37.56 -12.46 26.04
C GLU A 240 -36.36 -11.83 25.32
N ASP A 241 -35.15 -12.07 25.81
CA ASP A 241 -33.92 -11.44 25.35
C ASP A 241 -32.92 -12.39 24.68
N ARG A 242 -33.17 -13.72 24.64
CA ARG A 242 -32.22 -14.69 24.11
C ARG A 242 -32.85 -15.94 23.51
N TYR A 243 -32.06 -16.63 22.71
CA TYR A 243 -32.36 -17.92 22.10
C TYR A 243 -31.31 -18.95 22.47
N VAL A 244 -31.76 -20.17 22.80
CA VAL A 244 -30.85 -21.29 23.06
C VAL A 244 -31.23 -22.42 22.11
N LEU A 245 -30.28 -22.81 21.24
CA LEU A 245 -30.45 -23.94 20.32
C LEU A 245 -29.64 -25.14 20.84
N TYR A 246 -30.32 -26.29 20.93
CA TYR A 246 -29.70 -27.53 21.39
C TYR A 246 -29.48 -28.51 20.24
N ASP A 247 -28.35 -29.23 20.31
CA ASP A 247 -27.92 -30.23 19.32
C ASP A 247 -28.14 -29.78 17.88
N GLY A 248 -27.66 -28.61 17.53
CA GLY A 248 -27.95 -27.97 16.28
C GLY A 248 -26.71 -27.44 15.52
N PHE A 249 -26.99 -26.84 14.39
CA PHE A 249 -25.98 -26.13 13.60
C PHE A 249 -26.50 -24.80 13.04
N ILE A 250 -25.57 -23.93 12.70
CA ILE A 250 -25.83 -22.66 12.03
C ILE A 250 -24.96 -22.49 10.79
N THR A 251 -25.46 -21.74 9.79
CA THR A 251 -24.73 -21.32 8.60
C THR A 251 -25.31 -20.03 8.01
N ASP A 252 -24.50 -19.20 7.34
CA ASP A 252 -24.98 -18.08 6.50
C ASP A 252 -24.83 -18.37 5.00
N CYS A 253 -24.59 -19.62 4.65
CA CYS A 253 -24.48 -20.07 3.27
C CYS A 253 -25.86 -20.31 2.64
N VAL A 254 -25.93 -20.15 1.33
CA VAL A 254 -27.12 -20.49 0.56
C VAL A 254 -27.33 -22.01 0.55
N LEU A 255 -28.57 -22.42 0.94
CA LEU A 255 -28.97 -23.81 0.90
C LEU A 255 -29.25 -24.28 -0.55
N PRO A 256 -29.27 -25.60 -0.86
CA PRO A 256 -29.26 -26.73 0.08
C PRO A 256 -27.84 -27.24 0.42
N ARG A 257 -26.78 -26.70 -0.16
CA ARG A 257 -25.41 -27.23 -0.01
C ARG A 257 -24.45 -26.19 0.58
N PRO A 258 -24.56 -25.92 1.88
CA PRO A 258 -23.72 -24.93 2.53
C PRO A 258 -22.23 -25.31 2.43
N TRP A 259 -21.37 -24.30 2.24
CA TRP A 259 -19.94 -24.49 2.24
C TRP A 259 -19.39 -24.72 3.64
N TRP A 260 -20.04 -24.14 4.65
CA TRP A 260 -19.67 -24.35 6.03
C TRP A 260 -20.91 -24.50 6.92
N THR A 261 -20.76 -25.28 7.98
CA THR A 261 -21.73 -25.40 9.07
C THR A 261 -20.99 -25.42 10.41
N MET A 262 -21.55 -24.80 11.41
CA MET A 262 -21.05 -24.79 12.78
C MET A 262 -21.99 -25.58 13.66
N HIS A 263 -21.62 -26.82 13.99
CA HIS A 263 -22.39 -27.72 14.86
C HIS A 263 -22.00 -27.52 16.31
N SER A 264 -22.96 -27.56 17.21
CA SER A 264 -22.76 -27.40 18.64
C SER A 264 -23.80 -28.10 19.44
N LYS A 265 -23.44 -28.59 20.63
CA LYS A 265 -24.39 -29.14 21.64
C LYS A 265 -25.33 -28.09 22.21
N LYS A 266 -24.83 -26.84 22.32
CA LYS A 266 -25.63 -25.73 22.83
C LYS A 266 -25.12 -24.42 22.22
N ILE A 267 -26.00 -23.67 21.58
CA ILE A 267 -25.72 -22.32 21.06
C ILE A 267 -26.67 -21.35 21.78
N ASP A 268 -26.10 -20.42 22.51
CA ASP A 268 -26.79 -19.36 23.24
C ASP A 268 -26.59 -18.02 22.53
N ILE A 269 -27.67 -17.43 22.04
CA ILE A 269 -27.66 -16.20 21.25
C ILE A 269 -28.49 -15.14 21.99
N ILE A 270 -27.83 -14.06 22.37
CA ILE A 270 -28.47 -12.84 22.83
C ILE A 270 -28.37 -11.84 21.68
N PRO A 271 -29.44 -11.53 20.97
CA PRO A 271 -29.46 -10.60 19.85
C PRO A 271 -28.84 -9.26 20.25
N ASP A 272 -28.11 -8.64 19.32
CA ASP A 272 -27.37 -7.38 19.53
C ASP A 272 -26.37 -7.39 20.72
N ASP A 273 -26.11 -8.52 21.39
CA ASP A 273 -25.08 -8.66 22.44
C ASP A 273 -24.00 -9.69 22.06
N ARG A 274 -24.36 -10.99 22.10
CA ARG A 274 -23.37 -12.07 21.91
C ARG A 274 -23.98 -13.39 21.45
N ALA A 275 -23.16 -14.22 20.85
CA ALA A 275 -23.43 -15.63 20.63
C ALA A 275 -22.34 -16.47 21.30
N ILE A 276 -22.71 -17.46 22.07
CA ILE A 276 -21.86 -18.42 22.77
C ILE A 276 -22.23 -19.81 22.29
N ALA A 277 -21.22 -20.61 21.92
CA ALA A 277 -21.43 -22.00 21.56
C ALA A 277 -20.43 -22.91 22.26
N HIS A 278 -20.87 -24.07 22.68
CA HIS A 278 -20.09 -25.05 23.43
C HIS A 278 -19.84 -26.32 22.61
N ARG A 279 -18.60 -26.86 22.66
CA ARG A 279 -18.19 -28.06 21.92
C ARG A 279 -18.49 -27.93 20.42
N VAL A 280 -17.97 -26.87 19.82
CA VAL A 280 -18.22 -26.50 18.44
C VAL A 280 -17.37 -27.33 17.49
N VAL A 281 -18.00 -27.98 16.53
CA VAL A 281 -17.36 -28.62 15.38
C VAL A 281 -17.67 -27.79 14.15
N TYR A 282 -16.65 -27.13 13.60
CA TYR A 282 -16.76 -26.40 12.36
C TYR A 282 -16.49 -27.34 11.18
N LYS A 283 -17.46 -27.51 10.32
CA LYS A 283 -17.37 -28.37 9.13
C LYS A 283 -17.25 -27.53 7.87
N LEU A 284 -16.36 -27.93 6.99
CA LEU A 284 -16.28 -27.45 5.59
C LEU A 284 -16.89 -28.54 4.70
N ARG A 285 -18.04 -28.26 4.12
CA ARG A 285 -18.89 -29.28 3.52
C ARG A 285 -19.22 -30.37 4.56
N SER A 286 -18.80 -31.58 4.32
CA SER A 286 -18.96 -32.73 5.25
C SER A 286 -17.75 -32.99 6.15
N LEU A 287 -16.61 -32.29 5.89
CA LEU A 287 -15.36 -32.55 6.60
C LEU A 287 -15.27 -31.71 7.87
N PRO A 288 -15.05 -32.32 9.07
CA PRO A 288 -14.76 -31.58 10.28
C PRO A 288 -13.37 -30.91 10.14
N ALA A 289 -13.34 -29.57 10.07
CA ALA A 289 -12.12 -28.80 9.86
C ALA A 289 -11.51 -28.31 11.18
N PHE A 290 -12.32 -27.87 12.11
CA PHE A 290 -11.87 -27.32 13.39
C PHE A 290 -12.81 -27.72 14.52
N TYR A 291 -12.22 -27.88 15.72
CA TYR A 291 -12.94 -28.08 16.97
C TYR A 291 -12.60 -26.96 17.96
N PHE A 292 -13.64 -26.36 18.54
CA PHE A 292 -13.49 -25.34 19.57
C PHE A 292 -14.30 -25.78 20.82
N PRO A 293 -13.69 -25.96 21.97
CA PRO A 293 -14.43 -26.31 23.20
C PRO A 293 -15.40 -25.20 23.60
N TYR A 294 -15.06 -23.96 23.27
CA TYR A 294 -15.84 -22.76 23.54
C TYR A 294 -15.66 -21.76 22.39
N PHE A 295 -16.77 -21.24 21.86
CA PHE A 295 -16.80 -20.22 20.83
C PHE A 295 -17.64 -19.04 21.34
N HIS A 296 -17.08 -17.83 21.22
CA HIS A 296 -17.74 -16.59 21.58
C HIS A 296 -17.65 -15.59 20.43
N LYS A 297 -18.80 -15.06 20.03
CA LYS A 297 -18.93 -13.99 19.05
C LYS A 297 -19.74 -12.83 19.62
N SER A 298 -19.15 -11.64 19.66
CA SER A 298 -19.92 -10.44 19.99
C SER A 298 -20.80 -10.03 18.82
N LEU A 299 -22.07 -9.81 19.07
CA LEU A 299 -23.08 -9.29 18.15
C LEU A 299 -23.34 -7.80 18.38
N LYS A 300 -22.82 -7.21 19.48
CA LYS A 300 -22.96 -5.78 19.76
C LYS A 300 -22.41 -4.94 18.62
N LYS A 301 -23.12 -3.88 18.29
CA LYS A 301 -22.70 -2.84 17.35
C LYS A 301 -21.53 -1.99 17.87
N GLU A 302 -20.93 -2.35 18.99
CA GLU A 302 -19.78 -1.67 19.53
C GLU A 302 -18.59 -1.78 18.55
N PRO A 303 -18.02 -0.64 18.13
CA PRO A 303 -17.00 -0.64 17.08
C PRO A 303 -15.68 -1.33 17.48
N ARG A 304 -15.46 -1.57 18.78
CA ARG A 304 -14.22 -2.11 19.34
C ARG A 304 -14.47 -3.04 20.52
N LYS A 305 -13.97 -4.28 20.42
CA LYS A 305 -14.01 -5.26 21.49
C LYS A 305 -12.70 -6.04 21.56
N SER A 306 -12.17 -6.20 22.76
CA SER A 306 -10.95 -6.99 23.00
C SER A 306 -11.17 -8.44 22.64
N GLY A 307 -10.13 -9.10 22.08
CA GLY A 307 -10.20 -10.51 21.71
C GLY A 307 -9.00 -11.00 20.95
N PHE A 308 -8.89 -12.33 20.87
CA PHE A 308 -7.85 -12.98 20.07
C PHE A 308 -8.05 -12.73 18.58
N LEU A 309 -6.95 -12.54 17.88
CA LEU A 309 -6.93 -12.47 16.43
C LEU A 309 -6.87 -13.87 15.84
N ALA A 310 -7.53 -14.06 14.71
CA ALA A 310 -7.44 -15.32 13.97
C ALA A 310 -5.96 -15.63 13.64
N PRO A 311 -5.51 -16.88 13.84
CA PRO A 311 -4.14 -17.27 13.55
C PRO A 311 -3.86 -17.20 12.05
N ASN A 312 -2.60 -16.92 11.72
CA ASN A 312 -2.14 -16.83 10.34
C ASN A 312 -1.01 -17.83 10.10
N PHE A 313 -1.01 -18.44 8.93
CA PHE A 313 -0.04 -19.45 8.52
C PHE A 313 0.53 -19.08 7.15
N ALA A 314 1.84 -19.26 6.98
CA ALA A 314 2.51 -19.13 5.71
C ALA A 314 3.76 -20.01 5.68
N HIS A 315 4.35 -20.21 4.51
CA HIS A 315 5.63 -20.88 4.35
C HIS A 315 6.54 -20.05 3.45
N SER A 316 7.80 -19.92 3.83
CA SER A 316 8.86 -19.32 3.02
C SER A 316 10.08 -20.23 3.02
N ASN A 317 10.76 -20.36 1.86
CA ASN A 317 11.99 -21.14 1.78
C ASN A 317 13.15 -20.54 2.60
N ARG A 318 13.06 -19.25 2.98
CA ARG A 318 14.08 -18.55 3.79
C ARG A 318 13.71 -18.41 5.26
N ARG A 319 12.41 -18.29 5.58
CA ARG A 319 11.90 -18.11 6.94
C ARG A 319 11.30 -19.37 7.52
N GLY A 320 11.12 -20.41 6.69
CA GLY A 320 10.49 -21.66 7.08
C GLY A 320 8.98 -21.52 7.21
N PHE A 321 8.38 -22.37 8.06
CA PHE A 321 6.99 -22.24 8.43
C PHE A 321 6.80 -20.99 9.29
N MET A 322 5.77 -20.25 9.00
CA MET A 322 5.43 -18.99 9.68
C MET A 322 4.06 -19.13 10.35
N PHE A 323 4.05 -18.92 11.64
CA PHE A 323 2.84 -18.87 12.46
C PHE A 323 2.70 -17.49 13.10
N ALA A 324 1.51 -16.93 13.11
CA ALA A 324 1.24 -15.69 13.81
C ALA A 324 -0.10 -15.74 14.53
N THR A 325 -0.13 -15.23 15.75
CA THR A 325 -1.34 -15.06 16.56
C THR A 325 -1.25 -13.75 17.32
N GLY A 326 -2.36 -13.25 17.80
CA GLY A 326 -2.33 -11.97 18.49
C GLY A 326 -3.57 -11.70 19.33
N TYR A 327 -3.51 -10.61 20.04
CA TYR A 327 -4.61 -10.14 20.89
C TYR A 327 -4.83 -8.63 20.66
N TYR A 328 -6.07 -8.28 20.43
CA TYR A 328 -6.52 -6.90 20.31
C TYR A 328 -7.11 -6.45 21.64
N VAL A 329 -6.67 -5.31 22.15
CA VAL A 329 -7.16 -4.70 23.39
C VAL A 329 -7.87 -3.41 23.06
N ALA A 330 -9.16 -3.35 23.31
CA ALA A 330 -9.91 -2.10 23.37
C ALA A 330 -9.74 -1.51 24.78
N ILE A 331 -8.78 -0.62 24.96
CA ILE A 331 -8.44 -0.03 26.27
C ILE A 331 -9.64 0.82 26.75
N ASN A 332 -10.11 1.69 25.87
CA ASN A 332 -11.31 2.50 26.07
C ASN A 332 -11.89 2.95 24.73
N ARG A 333 -12.85 3.88 24.73
CA ARG A 333 -13.48 4.41 23.49
C ARG A 333 -12.49 5.11 22.56
N SER A 334 -11.39 5.64 23.11
CA SER A 334 -10.41 6.46 22.36
C SER A 334 -9.09 5.77 22.10
N LEU A 335 -8.76 4.69 22.83
CA LEU A 335 -7.46 4.02 22.81
C LEU A 335 -7.63 2.53 22.54
N ASP A 336 -6.79 2.00 21.67
CA ASP A 336 -6.67 0.56 21.45
C ASP A 336 -5.22 0.13 21.19
N ALA A 337 -4.94 -1.14 21.44
CA ALA A 337 -3.67 -1.76 21.15
C ALA A 337 -3.87 -3.12 20.49
N THR A 338 -2.96 -3.49 19.61
CA THR A 338 -2.91 -4.83 19.02
C THR A 338 -1.50 -5.38 19.21
N TYR A 339 -1.39 -6.52 19.87
CA TYR A 339 -0.15 -7.26 19.95
C TYR A 339 -0.23 -8.51 19.07
N ILE A 340 0.81 -8.76 18.25
CA ILE A 340 0.91 -9.97 17.42
C ILE A 340 2.28 -10.59 17.67
N PHE A 341 2.26 -11.85 18.05
CA PHE A 341 3.41 -12.74 18.11
C PHE A 341 3.52 -13.48 16.77
N GLN A 342 4.75 -13.60 16.25
CA GLN A 342 5.05 -14.38 15.05
C GLN A 342 6.23 -15.30 15.31
N ASP A 343 6.13 -16.54 14.89
CA ASP A 343 7.24 -17.50 14.87
C ASP A 343 7.63 -17.81 13.43
N PHE A 344 8.90 -17.70 13.15
CA PHE A 344 9.56 -18.12 11.91
C PHE A 344 10.43 -19.31 12.22
N SER A 345 10.02 -20.53 11.85
CA SER A 345 10.70 -21.76 12.25
C SER A 345 12.21 -21.77 11.91
N ALA A 346 12.62 -21.10 10.82
CA ALA A 346 14.01 -20.97 10.39
C ALA A 346 14.72 -19.70 10.90
N ARG A 347 13.99 -18.66 11.39
CA ARG A 347 14.57 -17.35 11.69
C ARG A 347 14.39 -16.91 13.14
N GLY A 348 13.39 -17.41 13.85
CA GLY A 348 13.11 -17.06 15.23
C GLY A 348 11.82 -16.29 15.43
N MET A 349 11.75 -15.46 16.46
CA MET A 349 10.52 -14.85 16.92
C MET A 349 10.44 -13.37 16.55
N ALA A 350 9.22 -12.90 16.25
CA ALA A 350 8.92 -11.51 16.02
C ALA A 350 7.75 -11.03 16.88
N HIS A 351 7.83 -9.76 17.26
CA HIS A 351 6.83 -9.06 18.06
C HIS A 351 6.37 -7.82 17.33
N HIS A 352 5.06 -7.70 17.18
CA HIS A 352 4.42 -6.53 16.57
C HIS A 352 3.43 -5.92 17.57
N LEU A 353 3.60 -4.65 17.84
CA LEU A 353 2.70 -3.85 18.67
C LEU A 353 2.18 -2.67 17.85
N ASP A 354 0.88 -2.52 17.76
CA ASP A 354 0.19 -1.39 17.13
C ASP A 354 -0.66 -0.70 18.19
N PHE A 355 -0.30 0.53 18.55
CA PHE A 355 -0.98 1.34 19.57
C PHE A 355 -1.56 2.59 18.93
N ARG A 356 -2.89 2.77 19.05
CA ARG A 356 -3.62 3.85 18.39
C ARG A 356 -4.50 4.60 19.36
N GLY A 357 -4.68 5.88 19.08
CA GLY A 357 -5.53 6.68 19.91
C GLY A 357 -6.09 7.94 19.27
N LYS A 358 -7.30 8.27 19.72
CA LYS A 358 -7.96 9.55 19.45
C LYS A 358 -8.57 10.09 20.73
N PRO A 359 -7.70 10.54 21.70
CA PRO A 359 -8.16 10.93 23.03
C PRO A 359 -9.00 12.21 23.03
N THR A 360 -8.83 13.08 22.02
CA THR A 360 -9.66 14.27 21.81
C THR A 360 -10.14 14.33 20.36
N GLN A 361 -11.01 15.27 20.03
CA GLN A 361 -11.49 15.47 18.66
C GLN A 361 -10.35 15.92 17.72
N THR A 362 -9.36 16.61 18.24
CA THR A 362 -8.25 17.18 17.50
C THR A 362 -6.98 16.34 17.54
N THR A 363 -6.89 15.37 18.46
CA THR A 363 -5.72 14.51 18.66
C THR A 363 -5.94 13.15 18.04
N ASP A 364 -5.00 12.71 17.19
CA ASP A 364 -4.98 11.41 16.54
C ASP A 364 -3.54 10.91 16.47
N PHE A 365 -3.29 9.68 16.91
CA PHE A 365 -1.97 9.08 16.81
C PHE A 365 -2.03 7.58 16.53
N ASN A 366 -0.99 7.09 15.89
CA ASN A 366 -0.71 5.67 15.68
C ASN A 366 0.78 5.40 15.86
N LEU A 367 1.12 4.39 16.65
CA LEU A 367 2.49 3.95 16.90
C LEU A 367 2.59 2.45 16.66
N ILE A 368 3.48 2.05 15.76
CA ILE A 368 3.71 0.65 15.38
C ILE A 368 5.16 0.29 15.68
N PHE A 369 5.35 -0.69 16.53
CA PHE A 369 6.63 -1.34 16.76
C PHE A 369 6.63 -2.73 16.13
N TYR A 370 7.73 -3.08 15.45
CA TYR A 370 7.97 -4.42 14.94
C TYR A 370 9.43 -4.79 15.17
N GLY A 371 9.66 -5.86 15.93
CA GLY A 371 11.00 -6.33 16.28
C GLY A 371 11.15 -7.83 16.05
N VAL A 372 12.33 -8.27 15.62
CA VAL A 372 12.66 -9.66 15.34
C VAL A 372 13.93 -10.06 16.05
N GLN A 373 13.84 -11.17 16.80
CA GLN A 373 14.97 -11.90 17.38
C GLN A 373 15.43 -12.96 16.37
N ASP A 374 16.32 -12.55 15.45
CA ASP A 374 16.75 -13.42 14.36
C ASP A 374 17.85 -14.39 14.78
N ARG A 375 17.60 -15.69 14.67
CA ARG A 375 18.58 -16.76 14.84
C ARG A 375 19.59 -16.86 13.69
N GLY A 376 19.22 -16.31 12.53
CA GLY A 376 20.00 -16.39 11.31
C GLY A 376 19.74 -17.65 10.49
N VAL A 377 20.24 -17.64 9.27
CA VAL A 377 20.25 -18.81 8.36
C VAL A 377 21.69 -19.16 8.04
N THR A 378 22.04 -20.42 8.22
CA THR A 378 23.35 -20.94 7.87
C THR A 378 23.33 -21.49 6.45
N GLN A 379 24.20 -20.96 5.59
CA GLN A 379 24.43 -21.40 4.21
C GLN A 379 25.93 -21.51 3.98
N ASN A 380 26.40 -22.61 3.44
CA ASN A 380 27.82 -22.87 3.17
C ASN A 380 28.73 -22.60 4.39
N GLY A 381 28.26 -22.93 5.60
CA GLY A 381 29.00 -22.73 6.83
C GLY A 381 28.96 -21.32 7.44
N TYR A 382 28.35 -20.34 6.74
CA TYR A 382 28.21 -18.96 7.24
C TYR A 382 26.78 -18.70 7.72
N THR A 383 26.65 -18.18 8.94
CA THR A 383 25.35 -17.78 9.51
C THR A 383 25.11 -16.28 9.30
N THR A 384 24.13 -15.96 8.48
CA THR A 384 23.70 -14.57 8.24
C THR A 384 22.52 -14.21 9.15
N LYS A 385 22.72 -13.22 10.03
CA LYS A 385 21.70 -12.70 10.95
C LYS A 385 21.33 -11.26 10.59
N ALA A 386 20.07 -10.93 10.77
CA ALA A 386 19.56 -9.56 10.60
C ALA A 386 18.58 -9.20 11.75
N PRO A 387 18.98 -9.35 13.03
CA PRO A 387 18.09 -8.94 14.12
C PRO A 387 17.88 -7.44 14.10
N GLY A 388 16.72 -7.00 14.56
CA GLY A 388 16.46 -5.58 14.59
C GLY A 388 15.01 -5.23 14.86
N TYR A 389 14.72 -3.95 14.69
CA TYR A 389 13.38 -3.43 14.88
C TYR A 389 13.08 -2.24 13.98
N SER A 390 11.80 -1.98 13.78
CA SER A 390 11.27 -0.77 13.17
C SER A 390 10.28 -0.11 14.11
N LEU A 391 10.27 1.22 14.08
CA LEU A 391 9.30 2.05 14.78
C LEU A 391 8.67 2.99 13.75
N LEU A 392 7.37 2.84 13.53
CA LEU A 392 6.57 3.71 12.68
C LEU A 392 5.55 4.43 13.55
N GLY A 393 5.40 5.73 13.33
CA GLY A 393 4.44 6.50 14.11
C GLY A 393 3.94 7.71 13.36
N THR A 394 2.71 8.06 13.60
CA THR A 394 2.12 9.33 13.16
C THR A 394 1.31 9.92 14.31
N GLY A 395 1.36 11.21 14.45
CA GLY A 395 0.59 11.92 15.46
C GLY A 395 0.27 13.33 15.01
N LYS A 396 -0.91 13.81 15.38
CA LYS A 396 -1.30 15.21 15.20
C LYS A 396 -2.20 15.63 16.35
N THR A 397 -2.06 16.87 16.72
CA THR A 397 -2.95 17.50 17.70
C THR A 397 -3.07 18.99 17.45
N SER A 398 -4.17 19.59 17.85
CA SER A 398 -4.33 21.04 17.90
C SER A 398 -4.66 21.45 19.34
N PHE A 399 -3.87 22.40 19.84
CA PHE A 399 -4.00 22.93 21.19
C PHE A 399 -4.90 24.21 21.27
N GLY A 400 -5.50 24.59 20.11
CA GLY A 400 -6.22 25.85 20.01
C GLY A 400 -5.31 27.06 19.73
N HIS A 401 -5.91 28.22 19.50
CA HIS A 401 -5.21 29.51 19.25
C HIS A 401 -4.16 29.42 18.11
N GLY A 402 -4.38 28.57 17.10
CA GLY A 402 -3.47 28.37 15.96
C GLY A 402 -2.28 27.45 16.22
N TRP A 403 -2.12 26.89 17.41
CA TRP A 403 -1.07 25.92 17.72
C TRP A 403 -1.44 24.51 17.26
N THR A 404 -0.55 23.89 16.49
CA THR A 404 -0.67 22.51 16.06
C THR A 404 0.64 21.78 16.27
N ALA A 405 0.56 20.51 16.68
CA ALA A 405 1.73 19.63 16.71
C ALA A 405 1.52 18.45 15.75
N ARG A 406 2.60 18.05 15.12
CA ARG A 406 2.64 16.89 14.22
C ARG A 406 3.89 16.08 14.47
N ALA A 407 3.75 14.76 14.38
CA ALA A 407 4.89 13.85 14.44
C ALA A 407 4.73 12.76 13.38
N SER A 408 5.84 12.43 12.75
CA SER A 408 5.95 11.29 11.83
C SER A 408 7.26 10.57 12.16
N ILE A 409 7.17 9.36 12.64
CA ILE A 409 8.31 8.53 13.02
C ILE A 409 8.45 7.42 11.99
N ASN A 410 9.63 7.30 11.39
CA ASN A 410 10.02 6.20 10.53
C ASN A 410 11.48 5.85 10.84
N TYR A 411 11.65 4.87 11.70
CA TYR A 411 12.94 4.41 12.17
C TYR A 411 13.10 2.91 11.93
N ILE A 412 14.28 2.52 11.47
CA ILE A 412 14.69 1.11 11.39
C ILE A 412 16.09 0.96 11.97
N SER A 413 16.34 -0.18 12.57
CA SER A 413 17.66 -0.50 13.15
C SER A 413 18.74 -0.76 12.09
N SER A 414 18.37 -1.28 10.91
CA SER A 414 19.26 -1.49 9.75
C SER A 414 18.47 -1.76 8.47
N LEU A 415 19.10 -1.49 7.32
CA LEU A 415 18.49 -1.83 6.03
C LEU A 415 18.38 -3.35 5.83
N ALA A 416 19.37 -4.13 6.31
CA ALA A 416 19.34 -5.59 6.28
C ALA A 416 18.09 -6.16 6.99
N PHE A 417 17.75 -5.62 8.16
CA PHE A 417 16.53 -5.98 8.89
C PHE A 417 15.27 -5.69 8.06
N ARG A 418 15.17 -4.46 7.49
CA ARG A 418 14.05 -4.07 6.64
C ARG A 418 13.91 -5.02 5.46
N GLN A 419 14.96 -5.25 4.71
CA GLN A 419 14.96 -6.14 3.55
C GLN A 419 14.55 -7.57 3.91
N GLN A 420 15.02 -8.08 5.05
CA GLN A 420 14.80 -9.47 5.45
C GLN A 420 13.36 -9.73 5.93
N PHE A 421 12.73 -8.76 6.64
CA PHE A 421 11.49 -9.03 7.36
C PHE A 421 10.27 -8.24 6.85
N THR A 422 10.45 -7.27 5.93
CA THR A 422 9.29 -6.63 5.31
C THR A 422 8.58 -7.55 4.34
N GLU A 423 7.28 -7.37 4.21
CA GLU A 423 6.44 -8.10 3.28
C GLU A 423 6.14 -7.29 2.00
N SER A 424 6.46 -6.00 1.98
CA SER A 424 6.28 -5.10 0.86
C SER A 424 7.58 -4.90 0.08
N PHE A 425 7.54 -5.10 -1.23
CA PHE A 425 8.67 -4.80 -2.12
C PHE A 425 9.06 -3.32 -2.06
N ASN A 426 8.06 -2.43 -2.13
CA ASN A 426 8.31 -0.99 -2.09
C ASN A 426 8.98 -0.55 -0.78
N GLU A 427 8.57 -1.12 0.35
CA GLU A 427 9.22 -0.86 1.64
C GLU A 427 10.64 -1.41 1.66
N ALA A 428 10.86 -2.60 1.13
CA ALA A 428 12.15 -3.28 1.15
C ALA A 428 13.26 -2.56 0.37
N ILE A 429 12.91 -1.95 -0.77
CA ILE A 429 13.86 -1.20 -1.62
C ILE A 429 14.12 0.23 -1.13
N PHE A 430 13.33 0.71 -0.17
CA PHE A 430 13.43 2.09 0.30
C PHE A 430 14.58 2.24 1.29
N ALA A 431 15.70 2.80 0.82
CA ALA A 431 16.94 2.93 1.59
C ALA A 431 17.01 4.20 2.46
N GLN A 432 15.89 4.84 2.74
CA GLN A 432 15.82 6.07 3.53
C GLN A 432 14.81 5.94 4.68
N THR A 433 15.13 6.59 5.81
CA THR A 433 14.17 6.85 6.89
C THR A 433 14.17 8.33 7.20
N HIS A 434 13.00 8.86 7.51
CA HIS A 434 12.82 10.25 7.91
C HIS A 434 11.81 10.33 9.04
N SER A 435 12.24 10.86 10.17
CA SER A 435 11.40 11.11 11.35
C SER A 435 11.39 12.59 11.63
N THR A 436 10.21 13.13 11.89
CA THR A 436 9.99 14.55 12.23
C THR A 436 9.00 14.67 13.37
N ALA A 437 9.20 15.67 14.20
CA ALA A 437 8.20 16.10 15.18
C ALA A 437 8.30 17.62 15.29
N SER A 438 7.19 18.32 15.15
CA SER A 438 7.18 19.78 15.25
C SER A 438 5.94 20.33 15.93
N VAL A 439 6.09 21.52 16.46
CA VAL A 439 5.02 22.36 16.99
C VAL A 439 5.02 23.66 16.19
N GLN A 440 3.91 23.93 15.55
CA GLN A 440 3.74 25.07 14.65
C GLN A 440 2.63 25.97 15.13
N LYS A 441 2.85 27.28 14.97
CA LYS A 441 1.80 28.30 15.09
C LYS A 441 1.75 29.13 13.83
N THR A 442 0.56 29.27 13.27
CA THR A 442 0.29 30.16 12.14
C THR A 442 -0.61 31.30 12.63
N PHE A 443 -0.23 32.54 12.34
CA PHE A 443 -0.97 33.73 12.71
C PHE A 443 -0.80 34.78 11.60
N ASP A 444 -1.89 35.22 11.03
CA ASP A 444 -1.93 36.10 9.86
C ASP A 444 -1.01 35.63 8.73
N TYR A 445 0.00 36.39 8.39
CA TYR A 445 1.00 36.11 7.36
C TYR A 445 2.21 35.33 7.86
N TYR A 446 2.27 35.02 9.15
CA TYR A 446 3.46 34.47 9.80
C TYR A 446 3.25 33.03 10.23
N THR A 447 4.33 32.27 10.14
CA THR A 447 4.40 30.90 10.65
C THR A 447 5.66 30.75 11.51
N PHE A 448 5.47 30.26 12.72
CA PHE A 448 6.54 29.88 13.62
C PHE A 448 6.46 28.36 13.83
N ASP A 449 7.57 27.65 13.60
CA ASP A 449 7.68 26.21 13.80
C ASP A 449 8.94 25.89 14.60
N VAL A 450 8.83 24.97 15.55
CA VAL A 450 9.98 24.40 16.27
C VAL A 450 9.90 22.90 16.10
N GLY A 451 10.94 22.33 15.52
CA GLY A 451 10.93 20.94 15.13
C GLY A 451 12.20 20.18 15.45
N PHE A 452 12.04 18.87 15.44
CA PHE A 452 13.11 17.88 15.50
C PHE A 452 13.01 17.02 14.26
N SER A 453 14.13 16.73 13.61
CA SER A 453 14.16 15.80 12.49
C SER A 453 15.38 14.87 12.55
N ARG A 454 15.19 13.67 12.08
CA ARG A 454 16.24 12.68 11.85
C ARG A 454 16.01 12.02 10.50
N GLN A 455 16.98 12.17 9.62
CA GLN A 455 17.02 11.49 8.33
C GLN A 455 18.21 10.53 8.31
N GLU A 456 18.02 9.34 7.80
CA GLU A 456 19.10 8.37 7.57
C GLU A 456 18.96 7.78 6.19
N ASN A 457 20.02 7.89 5.40
CA ASN A 457 20.14 7.32 4.07
C ASN A 457 21.16 6.18 4.15
N PHE A 458 20.68 4.96 3.98
CA PHE A 458 21.52 3.76 3.99
C PHE A 458 22.22 3.63 2.65
N GLU A 459 23.54 3.54 2.68
CA GLU A 459 24.35 3.32 1.47
C GLU A 459 24.24 1.86 1.00
N ASP A 460 24.23 0.92 1.96
CA ASP A 460 24.06 -0.50 1.73
C ASP A 460 23.42 -1.20 2.96
N ALA A 461 23.39 -2.53 2.94
CA ALA A 461 22.87 -3.33 4.05
C ALA A 461 23.83 -3.47 5.23
N THR A 462 25.06 -2.99 5.12
CA THR A 462 26.07 -3.05 6.19
C THR A 462 25.67 -2.13 7.33
N ARG A 463 25.72 -2.67 8.53
CA ARG A 463 25.32 -1.90 9.71
C ARG A 463 26.22 -0.68 9.92
N GLY A 464 25.60 0.50 10.03
CA GLY A 464 26.30 1.75 10.25
C GLY A 464 26.81 2.43 8.96
N ASN A 465 26.73 1.77 7.81
CA ASN A 465 27.05 2.40 6.52
C ASN A 465 25.86 3.24 6.03
N SER A 466 25.72 4.40 6.65
CA SER A 466 24.61 5.33 6.36
C SER A 466 25.01 6.78 6.60
N ILE A 467 24.39 7.67 5.86
CA ILE A 467 24.45 9.11 6.10
C ILE A 467 23.33 9.47 7.06
N VAL A 468 23.67 10.02 8.21
CA VAL A 468 22.73 10.43 9.26
C VAL A 468 22.72 11.94 9.38
N LEU A 469 21.56 12.54 9.23
CA LEU A 469 21.31 13.98 9.44
C LEU A 469 20.32 14.15 10.59
N ARG A 470 20.58 15.10 11.48
CA ARG A 470 19.67 15.45 12.59
C ARG A 470 19.60 16.95 12.74
N LYS A 471 18.41 17.43 13.06
CA LYS A 471 18.13 18.79 13.47
C LYS A 471 17.44 18.71 14.83
N MET A 472 18.05 19.27 15.89
CA MET A 472 17.62 19.00 17.26
C MET A 472 17.93 20.14 18.24
N PRO A 473 17.04 21.12 18.44
CA PRO A 473 15.91 21.51 17.60
C PRO A 473 16.32 22.43 16.46
N GLU A 474 15.38 22.65 15.51
CA GLU A 474 15.43 23.76 14.58
C GLU A 474 14.15 24.60 14.77
N ALA A 475 14.34 25.91 14.97
CA ALA A 475 13.25 26.88 14.99
C ALA A 475 13.23 27.60 13.64
N THR A 476 12.06 27.69 13.02
CA THR A 476 11.85 28.44 11.79
C THR A 476 10.81 29.53 12.00
N PHE A 477 11.05 30.69 11.42
CA PHE A 477 10.11 31.80 11.40
C PHE A 477 10.02 32.35 9.99
N SER A 478 8.83 32.33 9.43
CA SER A 478 8.58 32.78 8.06
C SER A 478 7.37 33.69 7.95
N GLY A 479 7.45 34.62 7.03
CA GLY A 479 6.33 35.46 6.61
C GLY A 479 6.19 35.39 5.09
N ARG A 480 4.98 35.28 4.59
CA ARG A 480 4.73 35.14 3.15
C ARG A 480 3.77 36.18 2.62
N ASP A 481 4.12 36.73 1.47
CA ASP A 481 3.28 37.54 0.60
C ASP A 481 2.57 38.73 1.27
N ARG A 482 3.26 39.37 2.24
CA ARG A 482 2.74 40.59 2.85
C ARG A 482 2.93 41.75 1.87
N GLN A 483 1.83 42.28 1.40
CA GLN A 483 1.88 43.48 0.57
C GLN A 483 2.35 44.69 1.41
N ILE A 484 3.49 45.28 1.04
CA ILE A 484 4.09 46.43 1.72
C ILE A 484 3.82 47.76 0.97
N LEU A 485 3.65 47.67 -0.36
CA LEU A 485 3.23 48.80 -1.18
C LEU A 485 2.04 48.39 -2.04
N SER A 486 1.05 49.26 -2.14
CA SER A 486 -0.12 49.13 -2.99
C SER A 486 -0.15 50.26 -4.03
N GLY A 487 -0.88 50.05 -5.13
CA GLY A 487 -1.01 51.05 -6.22
C GLY A 487 -0.44 50.56 -7.52
N SER A 488 0.12 51.44 -8.33
CA SER A 488 0.63 51.11 -9.67
C SER A 488 1.83 50.16 -9.66
N LEU A 489 2.56 50.12 -8.59
CA LEU A 489 3.68 49.15 -8.36
C LEU A 489 3.46 48.40 -7.06
N PRO A 490 2.70 47.32 -7.09
CA PRO A 490 2.48 46.50 -5.89
C PRO A 490 3.76 45.74 -5.53
N VAL A 491 4.15 45.81 -4.24
CA VAL A 491 5.33 45.12 -3.74
C VAL A 491 4.92 44.23 -2.58
N TRP A 492 5.36 42.97 -2.64
CA TRP A 492 5.18 41.99 -1.60
C TRP A 492 6.52 41.64 -0.97
N PHE A 493 6.51 41.47 0.33
CA PHE A 493 7.66 41.03 1.12
C PHE A 493 7.39 39.66 1.71
N SER A 494 8.37 38.79 1.59
CA SER A 494 8.41 37.47 2.21
C SER A 494 9.76 37.28 2.87
N PHE A 495 9.82 36.44 3.88
CA PHE A 495 11.11 36.01 4.46
C PHE A 495 11.00 34.60 5.02
N GLU A 496 12.11 33.89 5.00
CA GLU A 496 12.26 32.61 5.69
C GLU A 496 13.56 32.70 6.53
N SER A 497 13.46 32.34 7.79
CA SER A 497 14.59 32.31 8.70
C SER A 497 14.57 31.03 9.52
N SER A 498 15.74 30.47 9.78
CA SER A 498 15.89 29.33 10.68
C SER A 498 17.08 29.49 11.60
N TYR A 499 16.98 28.88 12.78
CA TYR A 499 18.04 28.72 13.74
C TYR A 499 17.98 27.30 14.31
N GLY A 500 19.06 26.53 14.14
CA GLY A 500 19.02 25.13 14.54
C GLY A 500 20.38 24.57 14.96
N LEU A 501 20.28 23.46 15.71
CA LEU A 501 21.39 22.61 16.06
C LEU A 501 21.37 21.40 15.13
N GLU A 502 22.39 21.27 14.31
CA GLU A 502 22.43 20.28 13.24
C GLU A 502 23.61 19.32 13.40
N TYR A 503 23.37 18.07 13.05
CA TYR A 503 24.37 17.01 13.11
C TYR A 503 24.39 16.26 11.79
N ARG A 504 25.58 16.01 11.25
CA ARG A 504 25.82 15.17 10.10
C ARG A 504 26.90 14.13 10.40
N ARG A 505 26.64 12.89 10.01
CA ARG A 505 27.62 11.82 9.96
C ARG A 505 27.50 11.10 8.62
N GLN A 506 28.61 10.91 7.92
CA GLN A 506 28.64 10.12 6.70
C GLN A 506 29.91 9.25 6.68
N PRO A 507 29.86 8.03 6.13
CA PRO A 507 31.03 7.21 5.93
C PRO A 507 32.06 7.91 5.04
N LYS A 508 33.33 7.71 5.33
CA LYS A 508 34.40 8.10 4.42
C LYS A 508 34.36 7.19 3.18
N PRO A 509 34.74 7.70 1.98
CA PRO A 509 34.85 6.87 0.79
C PRO A 509 35.73 5.65 1.03
N GLU A 510 35.41 4.56 0.38
CA GLU A 510 36.19 3.32 0.44
C GLU A 510 37.63 3.57 0.01
N GLY A 511 38.61 3.02 0.75
CA GLY A 511 40.03 3.26 0.52
C GLY A 511 40.62 4.46 1.25
N THR A 512 39.81 5.31 1.88
CA THR A 512 40.31 6.46 2.67
C THR A 512 40.96 5.96 3.98
N GLN A 513 42.19 6.37 4.25
CA GLN A 513 42.92 6.06 5.46
C GLN A 513 43.03 7.26 6.40
N PRO A 514 42.79 7.14 7.71
CA PRO A 514 42.16 5.98 8.36
C PRO A 514 40.68 5.87 8.00
N PRO A 515 40.11 4.65 8.00
CA PRO A 515 38.68 4.47 7.78
C PRO A 515 37.88 5.13 8.88
N GLY A 516 36.62 5.44 8.64
CA GLY A 516 35.74 6.09 9.64
C GLY A 516 34.68 6.96 9.02
N PHE A 517 34.37 8.05 9.71
CA PHE A 517 33.30 8.95 9.34
C PHE A 517 33.79 10.40 9.23
N TYR A 518 33.20 11.15 8.29
CA TYR A 518 33.10 12.60 8.39
C TYR A 518 31.89 12.92 9.24
N GLN A 519 32.10 13.62 10.34
CA GLN A 519 31.01 13.98 11.24
C GLN A 519 31.25 15.34 11.91
N THR A 520 30.16 16.03 12.21
CA THR A 520 30.18 17.25 13.01
C THR A 520 30.63 16.95 14.44
N ASN A 521 31.40 17.86 15.05
CA ASN A 521 31.71 17.79 16.47
C ASN A 521 30.44 18.14 17.27
N GLN A 522 29.82 17.15 17.93
CA GLN A 522 28.52 17.30 18.56
C GLN A 522 27.49 17.86 17.55
N PHE A 523 26.98 19.06 17.81
CA PHE A 523 26.09 19.78 16.90
C PHE A 523 26.79 21.02 16.36
N THR A 524 26.55 21.33 15.09
CA THR A 524 26.86 22.65 14.52
C THR A 524 25.62 23.52 14.61
N THR A 525 25.80 24.78 14.94
CA THR A 525 24.72 25.76 14.83
C THR A 525 24.63 26.26 13.41
N ARG A 526 23.44 26.20 12.82
CA ARG A 526 23.11 26.86 11.57
C ARG A 526 22.08 27.96 11.82
N ALA A 527 22.31 29.14 11.28
CA ALA A 527 21.36 30.24 11.24
C ALA A 527 21.17 30.67 9.78
N THR A 528 19.93 30.77 9.31
CA THR A 528 19.61 31.27 7.98
C THR A 528 18.65 32.42 8.01
N ALA A 529 18.73 33.34 7.06
CA ALA A 529 17.76 34.40 6.85
C ALA A 529 17.69 34.78 5.39
N ASP A 530 16.54 34.52 4.76
CA ASP A 530 16.29 34.69 3.34
C ASP A 530 15.15 35.70 3.10
N PRO A 531 15.37 37.02 3.28
CA PRO A 531 14.39 38.03 2.91
C PRO A 531 14.21 38.08 1.38
N SER A 532 12.98 38.24 0.93
CA SER A 532 12.59 38.27 -0.48
C SER A 532 11.59 39.40 -0.74
N VAL A 533 11.78 40.10 -1.83
CA VAL A 533 10.88 41.12 -2.34
C VAL A 533 10.41 40.73 -3.73
N VAL A 534 9.12 40.80 -3.96
CA VAL A 534 8.49 40.47 -5.24
C VAL A 534 7.66 41.66 -5.71
N THR A 535 7.69 41.95 -7.00
CA THR A 535 6.80 42.93 -7.61
C THR A 535 6.24 42.38 -8.92
N ARG A 536 5.21 43.04 -9.48
CA ARG A 536 4.61 42.65 -10.73
C ARG A 536 4.42 43.86 -11.63
N PHE A 537 4.83 43.73 -12.88
CA PHE A 537 4.60 44.70 -13.94
C PHE A 537 3.59 44.07 -14.92
N ASP A 538 2.52 44.81 -15.22
CA ASP A 538 1.42 44.37 -16.09
C ASP A 538 1.48 45.10 -17.42
N PHE A 539 1.62 44.34 -18.50
CA PHE A 539 1.59 44.85 -19.89
C PHE A 539 0.46 44.15 -20.65
N GLY A 540 -0.79 44.51 -20.32
CA GLY A 540 -1.97 43.84 -20.84
C GLY A 540 -2.07 42.39 -20.34
N GLN A 541 -1.90 41.42 -21.22
CA GLN A 541 -1.92 39.98 -20.87
C GLN A 541 -0.52 39.39 -20.58
N PHE A 542 0.51 40.21 -20.71
CA PHE A 542 1.89 39.84 -20.41
C PHE A 542 2.28 40.43 -19.06
N HIS A 543 2.80 39.60 -18.17
CA HIS A 543 3.23 40.03 -16.85
C HIS A 543 4.67 39.65 -16.62
N ILE A 544 5.45 40.54 -16.03
CA ILE A 544 6.82 40.31 -15.58
C ILE A 544 6.79 40.36 -14.05
N VAL A 545 7.21 39.29 -13.41
CA VAL A 545 7.22 39.15 -11.95
C VAL A 545 8.68 38.98 -11.49
N PRO A 546 9.42 40.06 -11.30
CA PRO A 546 10.75 39.98 -10.73
C PRO A 546 10.68 39.76 -9.22
N SER A 547 11.57 38.97 -8.72
CA SER A 547 11.84 38.79 -7.29
C SER A 547 13.32 38.89 -7.01
N PHE A 548 13.62 39.45 -5.86
CA PHE A 548 14.99 39.53 -5.31
C PHE A 548 15.01 38.86 -3.96
N THR A 549 15.85 37.84 -3.79
CA THR A 549 16.05 37.13 -2.51
C THR A 549 17.51 37.25 -2.09
N PHE A 550 17.73 37.55 -0.82
CA PHE A 550 19.09 37.63 -0.28
C PHE A 550 19.32 36.49 0.69
N HIS A 551 19.99 35.44 0.24
CA HIS A 551 20.28 34.26 1.02
C HIS A 551 21.45 34.51 1.97
N ASN A 552 21.23 34.31 3.26
CA ASN A 552 22.26 34.38 4.29
C ASN A 552 22.25 33.08 5.09
N ALA A 553 23.42 32.51 5.27
CA ALA A 553 23.60 31.34 6.13
C ALA A 553 24.91 31.48 6.94
N PHE A 554 24.84 31.12 8.21
CA PHE A 554 25.96 31.08 9.13
C PHE A 554 26.05 29.68 9.75
N TYR A 555 27.26 29.15 9.80
CA TYR A 555 27.58 27.84 10.38
C TYR A 555 28.75 27.97 11.34
N THR A 556 28.68 27.25 12.46
CA THR A 556 29.79 27.24 13.44
C THR A 556 30.87 26.20 13.13
N GLN A 557 30.66 25.39 12.13
CA GLN A 557 31.63 24.40 11.63
C GLN A 557 31.66 24.41 10.12
N SER A 558 32.79 24.04 9.55
CA SER A 558 32.98 23.92 8.08
C SER A 558 33.76 22.68 7.72
N PHE A 559 33.71 22.29 6.44
CA PHE A 559 34.45 21.16 5.90
C PHE A 559 35.72 21.65 5.22
N SER A 560 36.88 21.18 5.66
CA SER A 560 38.18 21.57 5.10
C SER A 560 39.14 20.39 5.13
N SER A 561 39.89 20.19 4.06
CA SER A 561 40.96 19.19 3.97
C SER A 561 40.53 17.78 4.40
N GLY A 562 39.29 17.39 4.08
CA GLY A 562 38.76 16.05 4.38
C GLY A 562 38.35 15.83 5.83
N ARG A 563 38.11 16.88 6.59
CA ARG A 563 37.62 16.83 7.98
C ARG A 563 36.64 17.97 8.26
N VAL A 564 35.90 17.82 9.33
CA VAL A 564 35.04 18.88 9.86
C VAL A 564 35.82 19.64 10.93
N ASP A 565 35.96 20.94 10.71
CA ASP A 565 36.67 21.85 11.62
C ASP A 565 35.72 22.84 12.29
N SER A 566 36.03 23.23 13.51
CA SER A 566 35.28 24.26 14.25
C SER A 566 35.65 25.68 13.78
N VAL A 567 35.52 25.91 12.48
CA VAL A 567 35.76 27.20 11.83
C VAL A 567 34.43 27.74 11.32
N ASN A 568 34.08 28.93 11.74
CA ASN A 568 32.88 29.60 11.33
C ASN A 568 32.85 29.86 9.83
N LEU A 569 31.73 29.58 9.22
CA LEU A 569 31.47 29.82 7.80
C LEU A 569 30.26 30.72 7.62
N ARG A 570 30.42 31.79 6.85
CA ARG A 570 29.32 32.65 6.44
C ARG A 570 29.15 32.56 4.93
N ARG A 571 27.92 32.35 4.47
CA ARG A 571 27.55 32.34 3.06
C ARG A 571 26.50 33.43 2.83
N THR A 572 26.72 34.24 1.82
CA THR A 572 25.78 35.24 1.35
C THR A 572 25.65 35.13 -0.16
N ALA A 573 24.41 35.08 -0.67
CA ALA A 573 24.16 34.93 -2.10
C ALA A 573 22.91 35.73 -2.50
N PRO A 574 23.07 36.83 -3.27
CA PRO A 574 21.92 37.47 -3.90
C PRO A 574 21.37 36.60 -5.02
N GLU A 575 20.07 36.48 -5.08
CA GLU A 575 19.30 35.82 -6.14
C GLU A 575 18.33 36.79 -6.79
N ILE A 576 18.35 36.88 -8.10
CA ILE A 576 17.34 37.54 -8.94
C ILE A 576 16.59 36.44 -9.67
N ASN A 577 15.26 36.43 -9.54
CA ASN A 577 14.41 35.53 -10.28
C ASN A 577 13.31 36.35 -10.98
N ILE A 578 13.13 36.13 -12.28
CA ILE A 578 12.14 36.85 -13.09
C ILE A 578 11.26 35.85 -13.80
N ASP A 579 9.98 35.82 -13.39
CA ASP A 579 8.97 35.03 -14.09
C ASP A 579 8.31 35.89 -15.19
N PHE A 580 8.36 35.36 -16.42
CA PHE A 580 7.67 35.92 -17.57
C PHE A 580 6.35 35.17 -17.79
N VAL A 581 5.24 35.78 -17.38
CA VAL A 581 3.91 35.23 -17.59
C VAL A 581 3.38 35.70 -18.92
N MET A 582 3.41 34.82 -19.89
CA MET A 582 3.00 35.12 -21.27
C MET A 582 1.50 34.87 -21.51
N PRO A 583 0.89 35.53 -22.52
CA PRO A 583 -0.48 35.26 -22.87
C PRO A 583 -0.74 33.78 -23.19
N THR A 584 -1.81 33.28 -22.64
CA THR A 584 -2.29 31.92 -22.92
C THR A 584 -3.13 31.93 -24.19
N VAL A 585 -2.81 31.05 -25.15
CA VAL A 585 -3.56 30.85 -26.37
C VAL A 585 -4.51 29.68 -26.25
N ALA A 586 -5.78 29.88 -26.56
CA ALA A 586 -6.76 28.79 -26.46
C ALA A 586 -7.62 28.70 -27.73
N ARG A 587 -7.90 27.47 -28.17
CA ARG A 587 -8.81 27.18 -29.28
C ARG A 587 -9.84 26.14 -28.88
N ILE A 588 -11.10 26.41 -29.20
CA ILE A 588 -12.21 25.47 -28.96
C ILE A 588 -12.57 24.81 -30.30
N PHE A 589 -12.61 23.48 -30.28
CA PHE A 589 -13.05 22.66 -31.41
C PHE A 589 -14.45 22.12 -31.09
N ASN A 590 -15.45 22.65 -31.84
CA ASN A 590 -16.87 22.29 -31.68
C ASN A 590 -17.25 21.02 -32.48
N ARG A 591 -16.37 20.01 -32.46
CA ARG A 591 -16.57 18.75 -33.17
C ARG A 591 -16.68 17.62 -32.16
N LYS A 592 -17.72 16.82 -32.25
CA LYS A 592 -17.89 15.62 -31.44
C LYS A 592 -16.84 14.59 -31.85
N THR A 593 -16.10 14.10 -30.87
CA THR A 593 -15.03 13.11 -31.03
C THR A 593 -15.22 11.98 -30.02
N PHE A 594 -14.42 10.92 -30.12
CA PHE A 594 -14.41 9.88 -29.08
C PHE A 594 -13.92 10.38 -27.71
N LEU A 595 -13.24 11.54 -27.68
CA LEU A 595 -12.75 12.16 -26.45
C LEU A 595 -13.81 13.03 -25.74
N GLY A 596 -14.79 13.57 -26.48
CA GLY A 596 -15.85 14.41 -25.92
C GLY A 596 -16.66 15.14 -27.01
N ASP A 597 -17.68 15.85 -26.57
CA ASP A 597 -18.57 16.63 -27.47
C ASP A 597 -17.88 17.87 -28.00
N LYS A 598 -17.01 18.50 -27.19
CA LYS A 598 -16.17 19.64 -27.58
C LYS A 598 -14.78 19.45 -26.93
N LEU A 599 -13.76 19.97 -27.61
CA LEU A 599 -12.38 20.01 -27.12
C LEU A 599 -11.89 21.44 -27.01
N LYS A 600 -11.18 21.77 -25.93
CA LYS A 600 -10.47 23.03 -25.78
C LYS A 600 -8.97 22.73 -25.64
N HIS A 601 -8.16 23.21 -26.59
CA HIS A 601 -6.71 23.17 -26.52
C HIS A 601 -6.19 24.50 -25.99
N VAL A 602 -5.30 24.45 -25.02
CA VAL A 602 -4.70 25.60 -24.35
C VAL A 602 -3.20 25.47 -24.43
N ILE A 603 -2.53 26.53 -24.84
CA ILE A 603 -1.07 26.63 -24.94
C ILE A 603 -0.62 27.75 -24.01
N GLU A 604 0.24 27.39 -23.01
CA GLU A 604 0.78 28.31 -22.02
C GLU A 604 2.31 28.36 -22.18
N PRO A 605 2.85 29.39 -22.84
CA PRO A 605 4.29 29.63 -22.86
C PRO A 605 4.76 30.05 -21.46
N ARG A 606 5.95 29.64 -21.08
CA ARG A 606 6.58 29.95 -19.79
C ARG A 606 8.04 30.29 -20.01
N ALA A 607 8.51 31.34 -19.33
CA ALA A 607 9.94 31.62 -19.24
C ALA A 607 10.27 32.10 -17.82
N ASN A 608 11.42 31.66 -17.32
CA ASN A 608 11.92 32.06 -16.03
C ASN A 608 13.42 32.29 -16.12
N TYR A 609 13.86 33.47 -15.74
CA TYR A 609 15.28 33.80 -15.63
C TYR A 609 15.71 33.80 -14.18
N ARG A 610 16.81 33.13 -13.87
CA ARG A 610 17.37 33.02 -12.52
C ARG A 610 18.85 33.32 -12.53
N TYR A 611 19.27 34.23 -11.68
CA TYR A 611 20.66 34.57 -11.44
C TYR A 611 20.99 34.49 -9.97
N VAL A 612 21.99 33.69 -9.61
CA VAL A 612 22.51 33.55 -8.24
C VAL A 612 24.03 33.73 -8.31
N SER A 613 24.59 34.54 -7.42
CA SER A 613 26.03 34.81 -7.39
C SER A 613 26.56 34.77 -5.94
N GLY A 614 27.89 34.80 -5.80
CA GLY A 614 28.51 34.90 -4.47
C GLY A 614 28.66 33.59 -3.69
N VAL A 615 28.35 32.46 -4.25
CA VAL A 615 28.44 31.15 -3.57
C VAL A 615 29.87 30.58 -3.69
N LYS A 616 30.85 31.24 -3.02
CA LYS A 616 32.28 30.86 -3.13
C LYS A 616 32.69 29.71 -2.20
N SER A 617 31.92 29.45 -1.14
CA SER A 617 32.29 28.50 -0.09
C SER A 617 31.48 27.19 -0.16
N PHE A 618 30.99 26.80 -1.32
CA PHE A 618 30.15 25.61 -1.48
C PHE A 618 30.82 24.32 -1.00
N ALA A 619 32.09 24.10 -1.36
CA ALA A 619 32.85 22.91 -0.95
C ALA A 619 33.14 22.86 0.57
N GLN A 620 33.13 24.00 1.23
CA GLN A 620 33.36 24.12 2.67
C GLN A 620 32.06 24.03 3.49
N THR A 621 30.91 24.14 2.83
CA THR A 621 29.61 24.09 3.47
C THR A 621 29.26 22.65 3.85
N LEU A 622 28.84 22.46 5.09
CA LEU A 622 28.23 21.20 5.51
C LEU A 622 26.79 21.14 4.99
N HIS A 623 26.43 20.09 4.25
CA HIS A 623 25.12 20.00 3.64
C HIS A 623 24.18 19.17 4.51
N PHE A 624 23.13 19.79 5.05
CA PHE A 624 22.09 19.15 5.89
C PHE A 624 20.78 19.00 5.14
N ASP A 625 20.47 19.96 4.25
CA ASP A 625 19.23 20.00 3.48
C ASP A 625 19.41 20.76 2.16
N PRO A 626 18.35 20.91 1.33
CA PRO A 626 18.44 21.63 0.06
C PRO A 626 18.88 23.10 0.16
N LEU A 627 18.68 23.77 1.30
CA LEU A 627 19.12 25.16 1.49
C LEU A 627 20.65 25.29 1.41
N ASP A 628 21.35 24.25 1.86
CA ASP A 628 22.82 24.22 1.83
C ASP A 628 23.37 23.97 0.42
N LEU A 629 22.54 23.51 -0.51
CA LEU A 629 22.88 23.16 -1.88
C LEU A 629 22.74 24.33 -2.87
N LEU A 630 22.49 25.53 -2.35
CA LEU A 630 22.46 26.72 -3.19
C LEU A 630 23.80 26.90 -3.88
N SER A 631 23.77 27.04 -5.21
CA SER A 631 24.95 27.25 -6.06
C SER A 631 24.76 28.45 -6.97
N GLY A 632 25.88 29.11 -7.36
CA GLY A 632 25.81 30.15 -8.35
C GLY A 632 25.21 29.63 -9.66
N THR A 633 24.42 30.46 -10.32
CA THR A 633 23.83 30.11 -11.62
C THR A 633 23.44 31.37 -12.38
N ASN A 634 23.50 31.29 -13.69
CA ASN A 634 22.93 32.29 -14.62
C ASN A 634 22.19 31.49 -15.69
N GLU A 635 20.84 31.40 -15.53
CA GLU A 635 20.05 30.49 -16.34
C GLU A 635 18.72 31.10 -16.79
N LEU A 636 18.29 30.71 -17.97
CA LEU A 636 16.97 30.99 -18.52
C LEU A 636 16.27 29.66 -18.80
N GLN A 637 15.16 29.40 -18.12
CA GLN A 637 14.29 28.31 -18.43
C GLN A 637 13.21 28.77 -19.40
N ILE A 638 13.03 28.04 -20.49
CA ILE A 638 11.95 28.24 -21.46
C ILE A 638 11.12 26.97 -21.50
N GLY A 639 9.82 27.13 -21.52
CA GLY A 639 8.88 25.99 -21.54
C GLY A 639 7.56 26.32 -22.19
N ILE A 640 6.85 25.26 -22.53
CA ILE A 640 5.50 25.33 -23.07
C ILE A 640 4.65 24.25 -22.42
N ILE A 641 3.46 24.63 -21.96
CA ILE A 641 2.48 23.70 -21.42
C ILE A 641 1.30 23.64 -22.36
N ASN A 642 1.01 22.44 -22.87
CA ASN A 642 -0.16 22.17 -23.67
C ASN A 642 -1.19 21.44 -22.81
N ARG A 643 -2.43 21.96 -22.75
CA ARG A 643 -3.55 21.32 -22.07
C ARG A 643 -4.68 21.09 -23.04
N VAL A 644 -5.31 19.93 -22.93
CA VAL A 644 -6.52 19.63 -23.67
C VAL A 644 -7.63 19.28 -22.69
N TYR A 645 -8.71 20.00 -22.79
CA TYR A 645 -9.95 19.78 -22.02
C TYR A 645 -11.00 19.17 -22.93
N ALA A 646 -11.73 18.20 -22.42
CA ALA A 646 -12.89 17.61 -23.09
C ALA A 646 -14.17 17.92 -22.33
N LYS A 647 -15.19 18.38 -23.02
CA LYS A 647 -16.56 18.51 -22.52
C LYS A 647 -17.36 17.27 -22.88
N ARG A 648 -18.00 16.64 -21.87
CA ARG A 648 -18.89 15.48 -22.00
C ARG A 648 -20.19 15.79 -21.26
N GLY A 649 -21.26 16.00 -21.97
CA GLY A 649 -22.49 16.59 -21.38
C GLY A 649 -22.14 17.90 -20.69
N ASP A 650 -22.42 18.03 -19.39
CA ASP A 650 -22.11 19.21 -18.58
C ASP A 650 -20.76 19.21 -17.88
N THR A 651 -20.04 18.07 -17.94
CA THR A 651 -18.75 17.94 -17.25
C THR A 651 -17.60 18.31 -18.18
N VAL A 652 -16.70 19.17 -17.70
CA VAL A 652 -15.43 19.51 -18.36
C VAL A 652 -14.29 18.86 -17.56
N SER A 653 -13.44 18.11 -18.23
CA SER A 653 -12.27 17.47 -17.63
C SER A 653 -11.02 17.72 -18.46
N GLU A 654 -9.87 17.91 -17.79
CA GLU A 654 -8.57 17.91 -18.44
C GLU A 654 -8.21 16.46 -18.81
N ILE A 655 -7.95 16.23 -20.08
CA ILE A 655 -7.66 14.90 -20.62
C ILE A 655 -6.21 14.72 -21.05
N LEU A 656 -5.49 15.82 -21.24
CA LEU A 656 -4.07 15.82 -21.58
C LEU A 656 -3.41 17.07 -21.02
N THR A 657 -2.24 16.87 -20.40
CA THR A 657 -1.25 17.91 -20.11
C THR A 657 0.08 17.44 -20.64
N TRP A 658 0.71 18.26 -21.44
CA TRP A 658 2.04 18.02 -21.98
C TRP A 658 2.93 19.24 -21.75
N GLU A 659 3.94 19.06 -20.91
CA GLU A 659 4.92 20.08 -20.52
C GLU A 659 6.25 19.78 -21.21
N LEU A 660 6.82 20.77 -21.85
CA LEU A 660 8.16 20.74 -22.43
C LEU A 660 8.95 21.90 -21.88
N PHE A 661 10.15 21.67 -21.38
CA PHE A 661 11.01 22.77 -20.93
C PHE A 661 12.49 22.41 -21.03
N GLN A 662 13.32 23.47 -21.16
CA GLN A 662 14.76 23.39 -21.22
C GLN A 662 15.36 24.62 -20.55
N LYS A 663 16.53 24.46 -19.91
CA LYS A 663 17.33 25.57 -19.40
C LYS A 663 18.49 25.85 -20.33
N ARG A 664 18.73 27.13 -20.57
CA ARG A 664 19.96 27.65 -21.09
C ARG A 664 20.82 28.20 -19.96
N PHE A 665 22.04 27.80 -19.86
CA PHE A 665 23.03 28.30 -18.91
C PHE A 665 23.93 29.29 -19.63
N PHE A 666 23.94 30.56 -19.18
CA PHE A 666 24.80 31.59 -19.76
C PHE A 666 26.24 31.46 -19.26
N ASP A 667 26.41 30.91 -18.03
CA ASP A 667 27.67 30.46 -17.52
C ASP A 667 27.63 28.94 -17.32
N PRO A 668 28.32 28.17 -18.21
CA PRO A 668 28.33 26.71 -18.11
C PRO A 668 29.19 26.19 -16.95
N THR A 669 30.02 26.99 -16.32
CA THR A 669 30.98 26.60 -15.30
C THR A 669 30.61 27.06 -13.89
N PHE A 670 29.52 27.71 -13.70
CA PHE A 670 28.97 28.33 -12.49
C PHE A 670 29.75 28.09 -11.17
N GLU A 671 29.64 29.02 -10.22
CA GLU A 671 30.28 28.97 -8.91
C GLU A 671 29.65 27.87 -8.00
N GLY A 672 30.46 27.36 -7.08
CA GLY A 672 29.94 26.45 -6.04
C GLY A 672 29.78 24.99 -6.46
N ALA A 673 30.50 24.53 -7.49
CA ALA A 673 30.50 23.12 -7.87
C ALA A 673 31.30 22.24 -6.89
N LEU A 674 30.85 21.04 -6.61
CA LEU A 674 31.60 20.00 -5.88
C LEU A 674 32.85 19.57 -6.66
N ILE A 675 32.72 19.58 -7.97
CA ILE A 675 33.85 19.37 -8.91
C ILE A 675 33.99 20.65 -9.71
N ALA A 676 35.20 21.23 -9.70
CA ALA A 676 35.44 22.49 -10.37
C ALA A 676 35.06 22.41 -11.87
N GLY A 677 34.40 23.44 -12.37
CA GLY A 677 33.94 23.52 -13.74
C GLY A 677 32.76 22.62 -14.12
N GLN A 678 32.13 21.98 -13.15
CA GLN A 678 30.94 21.15 -13.35
C GLN A 678 29.77 21.64 -12.54
N ARG A 679 28.54 21.39 -13.02
CA ARG A 679 27.32 21.66 -12.23
C ARG A 679 27.14 20.60 -11.17
N ASN A 680 26.68 21.05 -10.00
CA ASN A 680 26.34 20.13 -8.93
C ASN A 680 25.16 19.25 -9.34
N ALA A 681 25.31 17.93 -9.19
CA ALA A 681 24.19 17.02 -9.14
C ALA A 681 23.65 17.02 -7.72
N VAL A 682 22.58 17.69 -7.53
CA VAL A 682 21.73 17.45 -6.36
C VAL A 682 20.73 16.38 -6.74
N LEU A 683 21.01 15.16 -6.36
CA LEU A 683 20.00 14.13 -6.36
C LEU A 683 19.01 14.50 -5.26
N ALA A 684 17.98 15.23 -5.61
CA ALA A 684 16.76 15.22 -4.81
C ALA A 684 16.26 13.78 -4.87
N THR A 685 16.34 13.09 -3.76
CA THR A 685 16.15 11.64 -3.62
C THR A 685 14.80 11.11 -4.09
N LEU A 686 13.85 11.96 -4.47
CA LEU A 686 12.49 11.60 -4.85
C LEU A 686 12.01 12.21 -6.18
N GLN A 687 12.80 13.08 -6.79
CA GLN A 687 12.45 13.67 -8.07
C GLN A 687 13.65 13.53 -9.00
N LEU A 688 13.50 12.78 -10.07
CA LEU A 688 14.38 12.84 -11.21
C LEU A 688 14.31 14.26 -11.76
N THR A 689 15.26 15.10 -11.35
CA THR A 689 15.35 16.43 -11.91
C THR A 689 16.25 16.37 -13.13
N PRO A 690 15.87 17.01 -14.24
CA PRO A 690 16.64 17.02 -15.48
C PRO A 690 18.03 17.65 -15.34
N TYR A 691 18.33 18.20 -14.18
CA TYR A 691 19.56 18.96 -13.91
C TYR A 691 20.57 18.18 -13.06
N SER A 692 20.31 16.90 -12.83
CA SER A 692 21.16 16.03 -12.00
C SER A 692 22.36 15.45 -12.75
N PHE A 693 22.65 15.88 -13.98
CA PHE A 693 23.69 15.27 -14.81
C PHE A 693 24.98 16.04 -14.77
N LEU A 694 26.01 15.38 -14.26
CA LEU A 694 27.39 15.90 -14.17
C LEU A 694 28.23 15.29 -15.28
N ASP A 695 28.05 15.68 -16.52
CA ASP A 695 28.93 15.29 -17.61
C ASP A 695 29.68 16.47 -18.19
N GLY A 696 30.18 17.30 -17.30
CA GLY A 696 31.01 18.48 -17.60
C GLY A 696 30.22 19.73 -17.86
N ALA A 697 30.89 20.80 -18.20
CA ALA A 697 30.34 22.10 -18.54
C ALA A 697 29.34 21.98 -19.70
N ARG A 698 28.21 22.68 -19.61
CA ARG A 698 27.16 22.67 -20.64
C ARG A 698 26.37 23.98 -20.70
N ALA A 699 26.05 24.36 -21.93
CA ALA A 699 25.22 25.54 -22.16
C ALA A 699 23.70 25.25 -22.04
N TYR A 700 23.28 24.01 -22.19
CA TYR A 700 21.86 23.60 -22.16
C TYR A 700 21.65 22.38 -21.27
N SER A 701 20.54 22.41 -20.53
CA SER A 701 20.07 21.23 -19.83
C SER A 701 19.51 20.18 -20.81
N PRO A 702 19.26 18.95 -20.40
CA PRO A 702 18.35 18.07 -21.11
C PRO A 702 17.00 18.75 -21.36
N ILE A 703 16.36 18.38 -22.48
CA ILE A 703 14.95 18.74 -22.74
C ILE A 703 14.08 17.82 -21.91
N VAL A 704 13.25 18.38 -21.05
CA VAL A 704 12.33 17.65 -20.20
C VAL A 704 10.96 17.64 -20.84
N SER A 705 10.41 16.45 -21.00
CA SER A 705 9.04 16.21 -21.46
C SER A 705 8.24 15.52 -20.36
N VAL A 706 7.12 16.11 -19.96
CA VAL A 706 6.18 15.50 -19.01
C VAL A 706 4.81 15.45 -19.65
N LEU A 707 4.38 14.26 -20.04
CA LEU A 707 3.07 14.00 -20.62
C LEU A 707 2.19 13.28 -19.61
N ARG A 708 1.00 13.81 -19.37
CA ARG A 708 -0.06 13.13 -18.59
C ARG A 708 -1.32 13.11 -19.44
N MET A 709 -1.94 11.96 -19.56
CA MET A 709 -3.11 11.77 -20.39
C MET A 709 -4.13 10.88 -19.69
N SER A 710 -5.36 11.38 -19.57
CA SER A 710 -6.49 10.65 -18.99
C SER A 710 -7.72 10.81 -19.92
N PRO A 711 -7.68 10.18 -21.11
CA PRO A 711 -8.67 10.42 -22.17
C PRO A 711 -10.08 9.95 -21.80
N ARG A 712 -10.18 8.95 -20.90
CA ARG A 712 -11.44 8.42 -20.36
C ARG A 712 -11.25 7.92 -18.93
N PRO A 713 -12.31 7.88 -18.10
CA PRO A 713 -12.25 7.22 -16.80
C PRO A 713 -11.72 5.80 -16.92
N GLY A 714 -10.73 5.45 -16.10
CA GLY A 714 -10.09 4.14 -16.13
C GLY A 714 -8.97 3.97 -17.16
N LEU A 715 -8.59 5.01 -17.89
CA LEU A 715 -7.43 5.00 -18.78
C LEU A 715 -6.53 6.18 -18.43
N ASN A 716 -5.34 5.91 -17.87
CA ASN A 716 -4.33 6.89 -17.53
C ASN A 716 -3.00 6.52 -18.18
N LEU A 717 -2.30 7.50 -18.69
CA LEU A 717 -0.96 7.37 -19.23
C LEU A 717 -0.14 8.55 -18.70
N SER A 718 1.04 8.28 -18.18
CA SER A 718 2.04 9.30 -17.87
C SER A 718 3.39 8.91 -18.45
N TRP A 719 4.06 9.88 -19.05
CA TRP A 719 5.40 9.71 -19.59
C TRP A 719 6.25 10.92 -19.24
N GLN A 720 7.31 10.68 -18.53
CA GLN A 720 8.36 11.67 -18.26
C GLN A 720 9.64 11.22 -18.95
N ALA A 721 10.23 12.10 -19.74
CA ALA A 721 11.47 11.79 -20.44
C ALA A 721 12.39 13.01 -20.47
N ASP A 722 13.69 12.76 -20.27
CA ASP A 722 14.74 13.76 -20.35
C ASP A 722 15.64 13.39 -21.52
N TYR A 723 15.58 14.17 -22.60
CA TYR A 723 16.44 14.02 -23.76
C TYR A 723 17.64 14.95 -23.66
N ASP A 724 18.84 14.40 -23.63
CA ASP A 724 20.07 15.16 -23.56
C ASP A 724 20.62 15.43 -24.98
N PRO A 725 20.56 16.67 -25.47
CA PRO A 725 21.04 17.01 -26.79
C PRO A 725 22.57 16.91 -26.92
N LYS A 726 23.34 17.03 -25.81
CA LYS A 726 24.80 16.83 -25.80
C LYS A 726 25.18 15.36 -25.99
N LEU A 727 24.42 14.46 -25.37
CA LEU A 727 24.62 13.01 -25.44
C LEU A 727 23.81 12.34 -26.55
N GLN A 728 22.89 13.07 -27.19
CA GLN A 728 21.95 12.63 -28.23
C GLN A 728 21.14 11.39 -27.83
N ARG A 729 20.75 11.31 -26.55
CA ARG A 729 20.00 10.17 -26.01
C ARG A 729 19.04 10.57 -24.89
N PHE A 730 18.05 9.72 -24.64
CA PHE A 730 17.28 9.80 -23.41
C PHE A 730 18.16 9.36 -22.24
N VAL A 731 18.28 10.23 -21.24
CA VAL A 731 19.00 9.95 -19.99
C VAL A 731 18.07 9.40 -18.91
N ASN A 732 16.82 9.84 -18.93
CA ASN A 732 15.74 9.27 -18.12
C ASN A 732 14.52 9.07 -19.00
N SER A 733 13.76 8.01 -18.74
CA SER A 733 12.44 7.80 -19.31
C SER A 733 11.63 6.97 -18.34
N THR A 734 10.53 7.53 -17.85
CA THR A 734 9.58 6.85 -16.99
C THR A 734 8.22 6.88 -17.66
N LEU A 735 7.76 5.73 -18.09
CA LEU A 735 6.44 5.53 -18.69
C LEU A 735 5.57 4.75 -17.71
N SER A 736 4.36 5.20 -17.46
CA SER A 736 3.35 4.42 -16.75
C SER A 736 2.00 4.52 -17.42
N GLY A 737 1.29 3.41 -17.49
CA GLY A 737 -0.04 3.32 -18.06
C GLY A 737 -0.95 2.42 -17.22
N ASP A 738 -2.15 2.90 -16.94
CA ASP A 738 -3.17 2.17 -16.19
C ASP A 738 -4.45 2.09 -17.02
N VAL A 739 -4.95 0.89 -17.15
CA VAL A 739 -6.19 0.60 -17.86
C VAL A 739 -7.10 -0.20 -16.96
N ARG A 740 -8.32 0.30 -16.73
CA ARG A 740 -9.37 -0.43 -16.02
C ARG A 740 -10.65 -0.44 -16.84
N VAL A 741 -11.06 -1.63 -17.25
CA VAL A 741 -12.29 -1.84 -18.02
C VAL A 741 -13.12 -2.92 -17.32
N LYS A 742 -14.27 -2.54 -16.79
CA LYS A 742 -15.16 -3.43 -16.01
C LYS A 742 -14.39 -4.10 -14.86
N ARG A 743 -14.10 -5.41 -15.00
CA ARG A 743 -13.40 -6.23 -13.99
C ARG A 743 -11.91 -6.44 -14.30
N TYR A 744 -11.47 -5.99 -15.47
CA TYR A 744 -10.07 -6.13 -15.88
C TYR A 744 -9.30 -4.86 -15.51
N PHE A 745 -8.10 -5.03 -15.01
CA PHE A 745 -7.16 -3.93 -14.81
C PHE A 745 -5.76 -4.36 -15.23
N VAL A 746 -5.06 -3.44 -15.85
CA VAL A 746 -3.68 -3.60 -16.29
C VAL A 746 -2.94 -2.31 -15.94
N SER A 747 -1.80 -2.43 -15.28
CA SER A 747 -0.86 -1.34 -15.03
C SER A 747 0.51 -1.75 -15.54
N VAL A 748 1.14 -0.90 -16.34
CA VAL A 748 2.48 -1.12 -16.89
C VAL A 748 3.31 0.12 -16.60
N GLY A 749 4.48 -0.08 -16.00
CA GLY A 749 5.47 0.95 -15.75
C GLY A 749 6.83 0.52 -16.32
N SER A 750 7.50 1.40 -17.04
CA SER A 750 8.88 1.22 -17.52
C SER A 750 9.72 2.37 -17.02
N GLU A 751 10.78 2.07 -16.30
CA GLU A 751 11.68 3.05 -15.71
C GLU A 751 13.10 2.83 -16.25
N GLN A 752 13.58 3.74 -17.10
CA GLN A 752 14.95 3.75 -17.60
C GLN A 752 15.68 4.97 -17.05
N VAL A 753 16.74 4.74 -16.31
CA VAL A 753 17.58 5.79 -15.73
C VAL A 753 19.02 5.51 -16.11
N ARG A 754 19.65 6.47 -16.77
CA ARG A 754 21.04 6.39 -17.24
C ARG A 754 21.83 7.58 -16.72
N PRO A 755 22.04 7.69 -15.41
CA PRO A 755 22.80 8.78 -14.82
C PRO A 755 24.27 8.66 -15.15
N ASN A 756 25.05 9.67 -14.72
CA ASN A 756 26.50 9.52 -14.72
C ASN A 756 26.90 8.34 -13.80
N PRO A 757 27.69 7.37 -14.29
CA PRO A 757 28.07 6.18 -13.52
C PRO A 757 28.83 6.50 -12.22
N LEU A 758 29.45 7.67 -12.11
CA LEU A 758 30.12 8.13 -10.88
C LEU A 758 29.15 8.49 -9.75
N ILE A 759 27.85 8.69 -10.06
CA ILE A 759 26.84 9.15 -9.11
C ILE A 759 25.92 8.01 -8.71
N ALA A 760 25.42 7.26 -9.68
CA ALA A 760 24.48 6.16 -9.44
C ALA A 760 24.54 5.12 -10.57
N PRO A 761 24.28 3.86 -10.26
CA PRO A 761 24.16 2.84 -11.29
C PRO A 761 22.92 3.09 -12.15
N PRO A 762 23.00 2.84 -13.48
CA PRO A 762 21.84 2.92 -14.32
C PRO A 762 20.81 1.84 -13.96
N ALA A 763 19.51 2.16 -14.14
CA ALA A 763 18.40 1.25 -13.92
C ALA A 763 17.59 1.04 -15.20
N ASN A 764 17.04 -0.16 -15.38
CA ASN A 764 16.11 -0.47 -16.47
C ASN A 764 15.08 -1.49 -15.95
N LEU A 765 13.98 -0.97 -15.43
CA LEU A 765 12.97 -1.74 -14.73
C LEU A 765 11.65 -1.75 -15.50
N LEU A 766 11.01 -2.91 -15.54
CA LEU A 766 9.64 -3.08 -15.97
C LEU A 766 8.80 -3.50 -14.77
N ARG A 767 7.76 -2.72 -14.47
CA ARG A 767 6.74 -3.07 -13.50
C ARG A 767 5.44 -3.36 -14.24
N THR A 768 4.83 -4.50 -13.98
CA THR A 768 3.50 -4.80 -14.53
C THR A 768 2.60 -5.33 -13.44
N THR A 769 1.34 -4.95 -13.50
CA THR A 769 0.27 -5.52 -12.69
C THR A 769 -0.92 -5.75 -13.60
N PHE A 770 -1.48 -6.93 -13.57
CA PHE A 770 -2.72 -7.23 -14.26
C PHE A 770 -3.62 -8.09 -13.39
N GLY A 771 -4.91 -7.92 -13.55
CA GLY A 771 -5.85 -8.68 -12.76
C GLY A 771 -7.27 -8.62 -13.29
N TYR A 772 -8.06 -9.51 -12.72
CA TYR A 772 -9.47 -9.71 -13.01
C TYR A 772 -10.25 -9.88 -11.71
N GLY A 773 -11.35 -9.15 -11.59
CA GLY A 773 -12.29 -9.33 -10.49
C GLY A 773 -12.23 -8.24 -9.44
N ASP A 774 -12.86 -8.55 -8.31
CA ASP A 774 -12.92 -7.75 -7.10
C ASP A 774 -12.86 -8.74 -5.92
N PRO A 775 -11.91 -8.61 -4.99
CA PRO A 775 -11.68 -9.60 -3.94
C PRO A 775 -12.88 -9.79 -2.99
N ASN A 776 -13.83 -8.87 -2.98
CA ASN A 776 -15.02 -8.93 -2.12
C ASN A 776 -16.27 -9.47 -2.83
N ARG A 777 -16.17 -9.81 -4.10
CA ARG A 777 -17.30 -10.31 -4.89
C ARG A 777 -17.22 -11.81 -5.13
N LYS A 778 -18.39 -12.43 -5.27
CA LYS A 778 -18.54 -13.84 -5.63
C LYS A 778 -17.88 -14.17 -6.97
N GLY A 779 -17.20 -15.31 -7.03
CA GLY A 779 -16.54 -15.85 -8.21
C GLY A 779 -15.02 -15.85 -8.08
N ILE A 780 -14.35 -16.08 -9.20
CA ILE A 780 -12.90 -16.12 -9.32
C ILE A 780 -12.38 -14.69 -9.47
N ASN A 781 -11.37 -14.34 -8.70
CA ASN A 781 -10.62 -13.12 -8.76
C ASN A 781 -9.14 -13.49 -8.81
N ALA A 782 -8.38 -12.91 -9.73
CA ALA A 782 -6.97 -13.21 -9.90
C ALA A 782 -6.20 -11.94 -10.21
N ALA A 783 -5.02 -11.80 -9.62
CA ALA A 783 -4.11 -10.71 -9.93
C ALA A 783 -2.67 -11.18 -9.89
N PHE A 784 -1.85 -10.54 -10.71
CA PHE A 784 -0.43 -10.77 -10.79
C PHE A 784 0.29 -9.43 -10.89
N SER A 785 1.40 -9.28 -10.14
CA SER A 785 2.28 -8.11 -10.22
C SER A 785 3.73 -8.55 -10.24
N MET A 786 4.54 -7.88 -11.04
CA MET A 786 5.98 -8.16 -11.10
C MET A 786 6.81 -6.90 -11.30
N VAL A 787 8.08 -6.98 -10.89
CA VAL A 787 9.14 -6.02 -11.20
C VAL A 787 10.33 -6.80 -11.77
N TYR A 788 10.65 -6.55 -13.01
CA TYR A 788 11.74 -7.19 -13.74
C TYR A 788 12.86 -6.18 -14.04
N ASP A 789 14.10 -6.55 -13.75
CA ASP A 789 15.28 -5.75 -14.04
C ASP A 789 15.96 -6.28 -15.31
N TYR A 790 15.84 -5.53 -16.41
CA TYR A 790 16.45 -5.90 -17.69
C TYR A 790 17.99 -5.84 -17.67
N ARG A 791 18.60 -5.08 -16.76
CA ARG A 791 20.06 -5.02 -16.64
C ARG A 791 20.63 -6.28 -16.01
N GLN A 792 19.96 -6.74 -14.95
CA GLN A 792 20.38 -7.93 -14.22
C GLN A 792 19.81 -9.20 -14.84
N GLY A 793 18.82 -9.08 -15.75
CA GLY A 793 18.09 -10.23 -16.30
C GLY A 793 17.28 -10.96 -15.23
N GLN A 794 16.83 -10.25 -14.18
CA GLN A 794 16.31 -10.85 -12.96
C GLN A 794 14.92 -10.35 -12.62
N LEU A 795 14.07 -11.27 -12.13
CA LEU A 795 12.77 -10.95 -11.55
C LEU A 795 12.96 -10.56 -10.08
N ASN A 796 13.06 -9.25 -9.80
CA ASN A 796 13.29 -8.75 -8.44
C ASN A 796 12.10 -8.98 -7.52
N TYR A 797 10.89 -8.96 -8.08
CA TYR A 797 9.64 -9.15 -7.37
C TYR A 797 8.59 -9.79 -8.28
N GLY A 798 7.85 -10.73 -7.74
CA GLY A 798 6.69 -11.31 -8.38
C GLY A 798 5.67 -11.75 -7.34
N VAL A 799 4.41 -11.42 -7.54
CA VAL A 799 3.31 -11.90 -6.72
C VAL A 799 2.13 -12.28 -7.58
N GLY A 800 1.61 -13.46 -7.36
CA GLY A 800 0.38 -13.95 -7.97
C GLY A 800 -0.62 -14.33 -6.89
N GLN A 801 -1.86 -13.90 -7.05
CA GLN A 801 -2.95 -14.22 -6.13
C GLN A 801 -4.15 -14.69 -6.92
N VAL A 802 -4.76 -15.79 -6.46
CA VAL A 802 -6.05 -16.28 -6.94
C VAL A 802 -6.97 -16.43 -5.74
N THR A 803 -8.15 -15.86 -5.83
CA THR A 803 -9.18 -15.91 -4.80
C THR A 803 -10.48 -16.42 -5.41
N TYR A 804 -11.07 -17.41 -4.78
CA TYR A 804 -12.40 -17.90 -5.11
C TYR A 804 -13.35 -17.59 -3.96
N ASN A 805 -14.33 -16.72 -4.22
CA ASN A 805 -15.36 -16.37 -3.27
C ASN A 805 -16.68 -17.03 -3.64
N THR A 806 -17.30 -17.67 -2.66
CA THR A 806 -18.70 -18.09 -2.71
C THR A 806 -19.60 -17.00 -2.12
N ASP A 807 -20.82 -17.32 -1.82
CA ASP A 807 -21.78 -16.46 -1.11
C ASP A 807 -21.37 -16.20 0.35
N CYS A 808 -20.78 -17.19 1.02
CA CYS A 808 -20.53 -17.20 2.46
C CYS A 808 -19.07 -17.43 2.85
N CYS A 809 -18.19 -17.80 1.91
CA CYS A 809 -16.78 -18.00 2.23
C CYS A 809 -15.88 -17.76 1.02
N GLY A 810 -14.60 -17.57 1.27
CA GLY A 810 -13.59 -17.38 0.25
C GLY A 810 -12.31 -18.11 0.60
N ILE A 811 -11.64 -18.63 -0.42
CA ILE A 811 -10.29 -19.18 -0.31
C ILE A 811 -9.36 -18.38 -1.23
N SER A 812 -8.22 -17.97 -0.71
CA SER A 812 -7.20 -17.26 -1.48
C SER A 812 -5.87 -17.97 -1.36
N PHE A 813 -5.22 -18.11 -2.49
CA PHE A 813 -3.86 -18.61 -2.60
C PHE A 813 -2.98 -17.52 -3.19
N GLN A 814 -1.85 -17.21 -2.52
CA GLN A 814 -0.89 -16.23 -2.96
C GLN A 814 0.51 -16.85 -2.98
N VAL A 815 1.21 -16.65 -4.07
CA VAL A 815 2.64 -16.94 -4.21
C VAL A 815 3.38 -15.63 -4.41
N ARG A 816 4.43 -15.42 -3.64
CA ARG A 816 5.27 -14.23 -3.75
C ARG A 816 6.73 -14.63 -3.83
N ARG A 817 7.45 -14.03 -4.77
CA ARG A 817 8.89 -14.13 -4.94
C ARG A 817 9.53 -12.77 -4.68
N LEU A 818 10.57 -12.77 -3.88
CA LEU A 818 11.45 -11.63 -3.64
C LEU A 818 12.88 -12.06 -3.96
N ASP A 819 13.57 -11.29 -4.80
CA ASP A 819 14.91 -11.63 -5.26
C ASP A 819 15.76 -10.36 -5.39
N PHE A 820 16.09 -9.75 -4.26
CA PHE A 820 16.90 -8.53 -4.20
C PHE A 820 17.60 -8.38 -2.83
N GLY A 821 18.71 -7.67 -2.83
CA GLY A 821 19.47 -7.35 -1.61
C GLY A 821 19.84 -8.60 -0.80
N THR A 822 19.57 -8.57 0.49
CA THR A 822 19.82 -9.70 1.41
C THR A 822 18.81 -10.85 1.27
N ARG A 823 17.78 -10.69 0.43
CA ARG A 823 16.65 -11.61 0.31
C ARG A 823 16.56 -12.23 -1.08
N GLN A 824 17.63 -12.89 -1.48
CA GLN A 824 17.72 -13.53 -2.80
C GLN A 824 16.92 -14.84 -2.85
N GLY A 825 16.09 -14.98 -3.91
CA GLY A 825 15.34 -16.21 -4.19
C GLY A 825 14.33 -16.60 -3.11
N ASP A 826 13.75 -15.65 -2.34
CA ASP A 826 12.76 -15.93 -1.32
C ASP A 826 11.37 -16.14 -1.94
N ASN A 827 10.88 -17.36 -1.91
CA ASN A 827 9.53 -17.72 -2.31
C ASN A 827 8.66 -17.92 -1.06
N THR A 828 7.56 -17.19 -0.97
CA THR A 828 6.58 -17.25 0.12
C THR A 828 5.23 -17.72 -0.42
N TYR A 829 4.64 -18.71 0.25
CA TYR A 829 3.33 -19.29 -0.06
C TYR A 829 2.37 -18.97 1.08
N LEU A 830 1.22 -18.40 0.74
CA LEU A 830 0.20 -18.01 1.69
C LEU A 830 -1.14 -18.59 1.25
N VAL A 831 -1.86 -19.12 2.22
CA VAL A 831 -3.25 -19.57 2.03
C VAL A 831 -4.09 -18.82 3.03
N SER A 832 -5.17 -18.22 2.57
CA SER A 832 -6.15 -17.60 3.46
C SER A 832 -7.55 -18.15 3.20
N PHE A 833 -8.30 -18.29 4.28
CA PHE A 833 -9.68 -18.72 4.26
C PHE A 833 -10.54 -17.68 4.97
N SER A 834 -11.57 -17.20 4.30
CA SER A 834 -12.50 -16.21 4.83
C SER A 834 -13.87 -16.82 5.01
N VAL A 835 -14.45 -16.64 6.18
CA VAL A 835 -15.87 -16.90 6.44
C VAL A 835 -16.56 -15.56 6.53
N ALA A 836 -17.55 -15.35 5.67
CA ALA A 836 -18.25 -14.07 5.61
C ALA A 836 -18.79 -13.69 6.99
N ASN A 837 -18.72 -12.40 7.30
CA ASN A 837 -19.20 -11.82 8.55
C ASN A 837 -18.53 -12.33 9.85
N ILE A 838 -17.73 -13.39 9.77
CA ILE A 838 -17.12 -14.03 10.95
C ILE A 838 -15.65 -13.67 11.05
N ALA A 839 -14.79 -14.18 10.17
CA ALA A 839 -13.34 -13.97 10.25
C ALA A 839 -12.63 -14.35 8.95
N THR A 840 -11.38 -13.87 8.81
CA THR A 840 -10.41 -14.37 7.82
C THR A 840 -9.20 -14.93 8.55
N VAL A 841 -8.85 -16.17 8.25
CA VAL A 841 -7.65 -16.87 8.74
C VAL A 841 -6.61 -16.88 7.62
N GLY A 842 -5.33 -16.69 7.93
CA GLY A 842 -4.24 -16.70 6.94
C GLY A 842 -3.91 -15.35 6.32
N ASN A 843 -4.51 -14.25 6.76
CA ASN A 843 -4.24 -12.91 6.25
C ASN A 843 -3.24 -12.16 7.15
N LEU A 844 -2.00 -12.04 6.71
CA LEU A 844 -0.99 -11.23 7.38
C LEU A 844 -1.30 -9.74 7.13
N LYS A 845 -1.46 -8.95 8.20
CA LYS A 845 -1.86 -7.53 8.16
C LYS A 845 -0.98 -6.61 7.27
N LYS A 846 0.23 -7.03 6.91
CA LYS A 846 1.18 -6.28 6.07
C LYS A 846 1.27 -6.80 4.63
N GLN A 847 0.31 -7.57 4.16
CA GLN A 847 0.32 -8.02 2.77
C GLN A 847 0.08 -6.86 1.80
N GLU A 848 0.86 -6.82 0.75
CA GLU A 848 0.60 -5.96 -0.39
C GLU A 848 -0.71 -6.41 -1.05
N ARG A 849 -1.68 -5.51 -1.12
CA ARG A 849 -2.96 -5.78 -1.78
C ARG A 849 -2.78 -5.58 -3.26
N LEU A 850 -3.12 -6.59 -4.05
CA LEU A 850 -3.07 -6.53 -5.51
C LEU A 850 -4.32 -5.90 -6.14
N PHE A 851 -5.39 -5.77 -5.36
CA PHE A 851 -6.68 -5.27 -5.81
C PHE A 851 -7.01 -3.91 -5.22
#